data_06f90193de4495011ecc48b0007c0cc7
#
_entry.id   06f90193de4495011ecc48b0007c0cc7
#
_cell.length_a   1.000
_cell.length_b   1.000
_cell.length_c   1.000
_cell.angle_alpha   90.00
_cell.angle_beta   90.00
_cell.angle_gamma   90.00
#
_symmetry.space_group_name_H-M   'P 1'
#
loop_
_entity.id
_entity.type
_entity.pdbx_description
1 polymer ?
#
loop_
_entity_poly.entity_id
_entity_poly.type
_entity_poly.pdbx_seq_one_letter_code
_entity_poly.pdbx_strand_id
1 'polypeptide(L)'
;MKQRDIPQGENMTDEALEQWAQAFGYVATRYRVACSPGSLIAGAPWLKGKPMVPALTQLAREAGLTFQLLTADQHAINSWRLPVVVELNDGKIGVIDNFDGEDTLEVSFFDDSTHTNRLSMSAMLPAIRHVIALRPLAALKDSRVDAYISKYRPDWLYRLVMRDLRPYSWVMLAALFINVLSLSGIVFSMQVYDRVIPAQSYPTLYVLTIGVLIATLFGFVLRVARGHIMDLLGKRSDLRVSDRVFGHALRLRHSAIPRSTGSFISQLRELEQIREMVTSSTISTIVDLPFFILFVIVLAIIAPQLAWIAPVAAVIMVLPGLLLQKKLAELAKQSAHESTLRNAVLVESVQGLEDIKLMQAENRFLQQWNSYIQITAESGLRTRELTQNLISWGMTIQSLVYAGVIVVGAPMVIDGTLTTGSVVAASMLASRMIAPMATLCGVLARWQQLKAAKEGLDSIMQLPTENQREETPIRQDVLRGHYLFEQAQFRYHPEDPRMALRINRLEIKAGEKVAILGRNGAGKSTLLQAMAGGMDLAGGELRLDNLSLPHLDVADVRRNVGFMTQNARLFYGTLRENITLGMPRATDKEIFEVLEMCGAASFVQKLPKGLDYPIMENGVGLSGGQRQSILLARMLLRDPNIVLMDEPTASLDEHTEREFIQRLGAWLGNRTLIVATHRVPVLELVERVVVLKDGMLVMDAPKAQALNNSRMQQQQQATGREWKNENQSA
;
A
#
# COMPACT_ATOMS: atom_id res chain seq x y z
N MET A 1 -29.77 -15.05 -10.70
CA MET A 1 -29.20 -16.41 -10.63
C MET A 1 -28.72 -16.64 -9.21
N LYS A 2 -29.31 -17.64 -8.51
CA LYS A 2 -29.05 -17.95 -7.10
C LYS A 2 -27.62 -18.47 -6.95
N GLN A 3 -26.76 -17.77 -6.18
CA GLN A 3 -25.54 -18.31 -5.63
C GLN A 3 -25.94 -19.46 -4.71
N ARG A 4 -25.74 -20.72 -5.16
CA ARG A 4 -25.79 -21.88 -4.30
C ARG A 4 -24.47 -21.99 -3.55
N ASP A 5 -24.55 -22.47 -2.32
CA ASP A 5 -23.54 -22.60 -1.31
C ASP A 5 -22.16 -23.03 -1.85
N ILE A 6 -21.22 -22.09 -1.77
CA ILE A 6 -19.80 -22.35 -2.00
C ILE A 6 -19.28 -23.01 -0.72
N PRO A 7 -18.56 -24.13 -0.78
CA PRO A 7 -17.97 -24.74 0.41
C PRO A 7 -16.98 -23.76 1.05
N GLN A 8 -17.37 -23.16 2.16
CA GLN A 8 -16.49 -22.37 3.01
C GLN A 8 -15.73 -23.36 3.91
N GLY A 9 -14.57 -23.87 3.52
CA GLY A 9 -13.89 -24.70 4.48
C GLY A 9 -12.59 -25.39 4.12
N GLU A 10 -12.14 -25.46 2.90
CA GLU A 10 -10.82 -26.04 2.61
C GLU A 10 -9.75 -24.95 2.53
N ASN A 11 -8.83 -24.95 3.49
CA ASN A 11 -7.64 -24.12 3.44
C ASN A 11 -6.67 -24.70 2.41
N MET A 12 -6.15 -23.83 1.54
CA MET A 12 -5.24 -24.21 0.47
C MET A 12 -3.90 -24.68 1.03
N THR A 13 -3.39 -25.81 0.50
CA THR A 13 -2.03 -26.30 0.77
C THR A 13 -1.02 -25.63 -0.16
N ASP A 14 0.26 -25.65 0.21
CA ASP A 14 1.33 -25.01 -0.59
C ASP A 14 1.45 -25.64 -1.98
N GLU A 15 1.39 -26.97 -2.05
CA GLU A 15 1.50 -27.73 -3.31
C GLU A 15 0.33 -27.45 -4.25
N ALA A 16 -0.90 -27.40 -3.71
CA ALA A 16 -2.08 -27.03 -4.49
C ALA A 16 -1.96 -25.57 -5.04
N LEU A 17 -1.51 -24.62 -4.20
CA LEU A 17 -1.33 -23.23 -4.60
C LEU A 17 -0.31 -23.09 -5.73
N GLU A 18 0.74 -23.90 -5.75
CA GLU A 18 1.73 -23.87 -6.82
C GLU A 18 1.17 -24.37 -8.15
N GLN A 19 0.48 -25.49 -8.12
CA GLN A 19 -0.18 -26.02 -9.32
C GLN A 19 -1.20 -25.01 -9.86
N TRP A 20 -1.97 -24.35 -9.00
CA TRP A 20 -2.88 -23.27 -9.38
C TRP A 20 -2.13 -22.06 -9.99
N ALA A 21 -0.99 -21.66 -9.42
CA ALA A 21 -0.19 -20.57 -9.93
C ALA A 21 0.40 -20.89 -11.30
N GLN A 22 0.84 -22.12 -11.52
CA GLN A 22 1.31 -22.61 -12.81
C GLN A 22 0.20 -22.62 -13.86
N ALA A 23 -0.97 -23.17 -13.50
CA ALA A 23 -2.13 -23.20 -14.39
C ALA A 23 -2.62 -21.79 -14.77
N PHE A 24 -2.65 -20.86 -13.82
CA PHE A 24 -3.06 -19.48 -14.10
C PHE A 24 -2.01 -18.75 -14.94
N GLY A 25 -0.73 -18.96 -14.68
CA GLY A 25 0.36 -18.45 -15.49
C GLY A 25 0.32 -18.97 -16.95
N TYR A 26 0.03 -20.27 -17.11
CA TYR A 26 -0.16 -20.87 -18.43
C TYR A 26 -1.34 -20.22 -19.18
N VAL A 27 -2.50 -20.08 -18.55
CA VAL A 27 -3.68 -19.43 -19.18
C VAL A 27 -3.39 -17.96 -19.49
N ALA A 28 -2.69 -17.23 -18.59
CA ALA A 28 -2.27 -15.86 -18.84
C ALA A 28 -1.38 -15.75 -20.08
N THR A 29 -0.42 -16.66 -20.23
CA THR A 29 0.46 -16.73 -21.40
C THR A 29 -0.35 -17.01 -22.69
N ARG A 30 -1.33 -17.92 -22.61
CA ARG A 30 -2.20 -18.25 -23.75
C ARG A 30 -3.01 -17.04 -24.23
N TYR A 31 -3.48 -16.20 -23.29
CA TYR A 31 -4.16 -14.93 -23.59
C TYR A 31 -3.20 -13.78 -23.92
N ARG A 32 -1.89 -14.00 -23.95
CA ARG A 32 -0.85 -12.95 -24.11
C ARG A 32 -0.99 -11.83 -23.07
N VAL A 33 -1.43 -12.18 -21.87
CA VAL A 33 -1.49 -11.25 -20.74
C VAL A 33 -0.07 -11.08 -20.16
N ALA A 34 0.29 -9.84 -19.84
CA ALA A 34 1.59 -9.53 -19.23
C ALA A 34 1.63 -10.00 -17.76
N CYS A 35 2.01 -11.26 -17.52
CA CYS A 35 2.18 -11.89 -16.21
C CYS A 35 3.45 -12.74 -16.20
N SER A 36 4.32 -12.67 -15.22
CA SER A 36 5.44 -13.60 -15.05
C SER A 36 4.95 -14.83 -14.29
N PRO A 37 4.97 -16.05 -14.88
CA PRO A 37 4.61 -17.28 -14.17
C PRO A 37 5.42 -17.46 -12.89
N GLY A 38 6.71 -17.14 -12.92
CA GLY A 38 7.56 -17.22 -11.74
C GLY A 38 7.21 -16.26 -10.63
N SER A 39 6.67 -15.07 -10.92
CA SER A 39 6.20 -14.15 -9.87
C SER A 39 4.91 -14.66 -9.22
N LEU A 40 4.05 -15.33 -9.98
CA LEU A 40 2.84 -15.99 -9.44
C LEU A 40 3.21 -17.13 -8.49
N ILE A 41 4.14 -17.98 -8.90
CA ILE A 41 4.63 -19.10 -8.08
C ILE A 41 5.29 -18.57 -6.81
N ALA A 42 6.09 -17.53 -6.89
CA ALA A 42 6.72 -16.90 -5.72
C ALA A 42 5.71 -16.21 -4.77
N GLY A 43 4.59 -15.71 -5.31
CA GLY A 43 3.51 -15.09 -4.53
C GLY A 43 2.52 -16.08 -3.91
N ALA A 44 2.37 -17.26 -4.48
CA ALA A 44 1.38 -18.26 -4.07
C ALA A 44 1.47 -18.66 -2.58
N PRO A 45 2.66 -18.87 -1.96
CA PRO A 45 2.76 -19.24 -0.54
C PRO A 45 2.15 -18.23 0.44
N TRP A 46 2.10 -16.95 0.06
CA TRP A 46 1.48 -15.91 0.89
C TRP A 46 -0.06 -16.01 0.97
N LEU A 47 -0.64 -16.89 0.18
CA LEU A 47 -2.07 -17.19 0.15
C LEU A 47 -2.44 -18.40 1.00
N LYS A 48 -1.45 -19.10 1.60
CA LYS A 48 -1.62 -20.24 2.48
C LYS A 48 -2.60 -19.95 3.62
N GLY A 49 -3.47 -20.91 3.90
CA GLY A 49 -4.47 -20.80 4.98
C GLY A 49 -5.66 -19.88 4.66
N LYS A 50 -5.71 -19.27 3.48
CA LYS A 50 -6.91 -18.57 3.01
C LYS A 50 -7.91 -19.58 2.41
N PRO A 51 -9.23 -19.29 2.51
CA PRO A 51 -10.25 -20.08 1.81
C PRO A 51 -9.98 -20.07 0.29
N MET A 52 -10.33 -21.18 -0.40
CA MET A 52 -10.02 -21.40 -1.82
C MET A 52 -10.43 -20.23 -2.73
N VAL A 53 -11.69 -19.78 -2.67
CA VAL A 53 -12.21 -18.74 -3.57
C VAL A 53 -11.50 -17.38 -3.42
N PRO A 54 -11.28 -16.84 -2.22
CA PRO A 54 -10.46 -15.64 -2.03
C PRO A 54 -9.02 -15.80 -2.50
N ALA A 55 -8.39 -16.96 -2.23
CA ALA A 55 -7.01 -17.22 -2.65
C ALA A 55 -6.88 -17.24 -4.18
N LEU A 56 -7.72 -18.00 -4.86
CA LEU A 56 -7.73 -18.10 -6.32
C LEU A 56 -8.16 -16.78 -7.00
N THR A 57 -9.07 -16.02 -6.39
CA THR A 57 -9.43 -14.70 -6.90
C THR A 57 -8.25 -13.73 -6.84
N GLN A 58 -7.45 -13.79 -5.76
CA GLN A 58 -6.26 -12.98 -5.64
C GLN A 58 -5.18 -13.41 -6.63
N LEU A 59 -4.94 -14.73 -6.77
CA LEU A 59 -3.99 -15.28 -7.72
C LEU A 59 -4.36 -14.94 -9.17
N ALA A 60 -5.64 -15.06 -9.55
CA ALA A 60 -6.13 -14.64 -10.86
C ALA A 60 -5.87 -13.16 -11.13
N ARG A 61 -6.09 -12.32 -10.12
CA ARG A 61 -5.85 -10.87 -10.22
C ARG A 61 -4.37 -10.56 -10.45
N GLU A 62 -3.48 -11.24 -9.75
CA GLU A 62 -2.03 -11.13 -9.93
C GLU A 62 -1.59 -11.61 -11.31
N ALA A 63 -2.25 -12.64 -11.85
CA ALA A 63 -2.08 -13.12 -13.22
C ALA A 63 -2.66 -12.18 -14.30
N GLY A 64 -3.34 -11.09 -13.92
CA GLY A 64 -4.04 -10.21 -14.86
C GLY A 64 -5.29 -10.85 -15.48
N LEU A 65 -5.90 -11.81 -14.77
CA LEU A 65 -7.08 -12.56 -15.19
C LEU A 65 -8.27 -12.31 -14.25
N THR A 66 -9.48 -12.50 -14.77
CA THR A 66 -10.71 -12.59 -13.97
C THR A 66 -11.01 -14.04 -13.65
N PHE A 67 -11.54 -14.28 -12.47
CA PHE A 67 -11.88 -15.59 -11.93
C PHE A 67 -13.39 -15.77 -11.86
N GLN A 68 -13.89 -16.88 -12.39
CA GLN A 68 -15.28 -17.29 -12.25
C GLN A 68 -15.35 -18.81 -12.01
N LEU A 69 -15.88 -19.21 -10.86
CA LEU A 69 -16.16 -20.61 -10.57
C LEU A 69 -17.46 -21.02 -11.29
N LEU A 70 -17.41 -22.12 -12.03
CA LEU A 70 -18.53 -22.73 -12.75
C LEU A 70 -18.91 -24.05 -12.09
N THR A 71 -20.16 -24.48 -12.25
CA THR A 71 -20.58 -25.84 -11.90
C THR A 71 -19.94 -26.85 -12.85
N ALA A 72 -19.48 -28.00 -12.34
CA ALA A 72 -18.93 -29.10 -13.16
C ALA A 72 -20.05 -29.75 -13.98
N ASP A 73 -20.29 -29.20 -15.17
CA ASP A 73 -21.39 -29.52 -16.05
C ASP A 73 -20.90 -29.62 -17.51
N GLN A 74 -21.50 -30.45 -18.34
CA GLN A 74 -21.13 -30.54 -19.76
C GLN A 74 -21.15 -29.20 -20.48
N HIS A 75 -22.04 -28.29 -20.08
CA HIS A 75 -22.13 -26.95 -20.62
C HIS A 75 -21.01 -26.00 -20.14
N ALA A 76 -20.28 -26.37 -19.09
CA ALA A 76 -19.14 -25.57 -18.61
C ALA A 76 -17.92 -25.69 -19.50
N ILE A 77 -17.75 -26.85 -20.17
CA ILE A 77 -16.62 -27.16 -21.07
C ILE A 77 -17.16 -27.14 -22.50
N ASN A 78 -16.98 -26.04 -23.17
CA ASN A 78 -17.31 -25.90 -24.60
C ASN A 78 -16.27 -25.04 -25.30
N SER A 79 -16.16 -25.14 -26.63
CA SER A 79 -15.14 -24.47 -27.45
C SER A 79 -15.07 -22.95 -27.27
N TRP A 80 -16.14 -22.31 -26.87
CA TRP A 80 -16.16 -20.85 -26.65
C TRP A 80 -15.64 -20.42 -25.28
N ARG A 81 -15.61 -21.36 -24.31
CA ARG A 81 -15.16 -21.10 -22.94
C ARG A 81 -13.71 -21.46 -22.70
N LEU A 82 -13.09 -22.19 -23.62
CA LEU A 82 -11.70 -22.58 -23.53
C LEU A 82 -10.75 -21.35 -23.65
N PRO A 83 -9.60 -21.38 -22.99
CA PRO A 83 -9.18 -22.39 -22.02
C PRO A 83 -9.91 -22.26 -20.67
N VAL A 84 -10.14 -23.40 -20.01
CA VAL A 84 -10.69 -23.48 -18.65
C VAL A 84 -9.76 -24.31 -17.76
N VAL A 85 -9.66 -23.92 -16.50
CA VAL A 85 -8.90 -24.67 -15.48
C VAL A 85 -9.84 -25.60 -14.76
N VAL A 86 -9.42 -26.83 -14.56
CA VAL A 86 -10.20 -27.86 -13.87
C VAL A 86 -9.40 -28.42 -12.71
N GLU A 87 -10.07 -28.67 -11.61
CA GLU A 87 -9.57 -29.42 -10.48
C GLU A 87 -10.25 -30.80 -10.48
N LEU A 88 -9.47 -31.85 -10.39
CA LEU A 88 -9.96 -33.20 -10.28
C LEU A 88 -10.21 -33.63 -8.84
N ASN A 89 -10.96 -34.70 -8.66
CA ASN A 89 -11.27 -35.28 -7.33
C ASN A 89 -10.02 -35.81 -6.59
N ASP A 90 -8.94 -36.11 -7.32
CA ASP A 90 -7.63 -36.50 -6.79
C ASP A 90 -6.76 -35.32 -6.40
N GLY A 91 -7.24 -34.07 -6.57
CA GLY A 91 -6.52 -32.83 -6.27
C GLY A 91 -5.61 -32.32 -7.38
N LYS A 92 -5.49 -33.00 -8.52
CA LYS A 92 -4.70 -32.54 -9.67
C LYS A 92 -5.38 -31.40 -10.39
N ILE A 93 -4.55 -30.44 -10.86
CA ILE A 93 -5.01 -29.27 -11.58
C ILE A 93 -4.58 -29.38 -13.04
N GLY A 94 -5.53 -29.18 -13.95
CA GLY A 94 -5.30 -29.21 -15.37
C GLY A 94 -5.93 -28.02 -16.09
N VAL A 95 -5.39 -27.67 -17.25
CA VAL A 95 -5.98 -26.70 -18.18
C VAL A 95 -6.48 -27.42 -19.40
N ILE A 96 -7.75 -27.24 -19.71
CA ILE A 96 -8.34 -27.74 -20.98
C ILE A 96 -8.16 -26.64 -22.00
N ASP A 97 -7.32 -26.91 -23.02
CA ASP A 97 -6.97 -25.96 -24.07
C ASP A 97 -7.83 -26.09 -25.32
N ASN A 98 -8.22 -27.31 -25.65
CA ASN A 98 -8.95 -27.61 -26.87
C ASN A 98 -10.01 -28.69 -26.64
N PHE A 99 -11.09 -28.60 -27.41
CA PHE A 99 -12.20 -29.55 -27.43
C PHE A 99 -12.60 -29.81 -28.87
N ASP A 100 -12.53 -31.04 -29.30
CA ASP A 100 -12.74 -31.46 -30.70
C ASP A 100 -14.24 -31.40 -31.11
N GLY A 101 -15.13 -31.14 -30.17
CA GLY A 101 -16.57 -31.04 -30.42
C GLY A 101 -17.33 -32.36 -30.32
N GLU A 102 -16.62 -33.52 -30.36
CA GLU A 102 -17.25 -34.84 -30.21
C GLU A 102 -17.06 -35.42 -28.81
N ASP A 103 -15.85 -35.81 -28.40
CA ASP A 103 -15.57 -36.34 -27.03
C ASP A 103 -14.11 -36.17 -26.59
N THR A 104 -13.23 -35.54 -27.38
CA THR A 104 -11.79 -35.48 -27.07
C THR A 104 -11.41 -34.12 -26.52
N LEU A 105 -10.80 -34.13 -25.34
CA LEU A 105 -10.25 -32.97 -24.66
C LEU A 105 -8.71 -33.00 -24.67
N GLU A 106 -8.07 -31.90 -24.98
CA GLU A 106 -6.62 -31.69 -24.77
C GLU A 106 -6.43 -31.01 -23.43
N VAL A 107 -5.82 -31.71 -22.48
CA VAL A 107 -5.63 -31.27 -21.09
C VAL A 107 -4.15 -31.24 -20.75
N SER A 108 -3.68 -30.10 -20.27
CA SER A 108 -2.33 -29.93 -19.74
C SER A 108 -2.35 -29.98 -18.22
N PHE A 109 -1.71 -30.96 -17.59
CA PHE A 109 -1.60 -31.10 -16.15
C PHE A 109 -0.31 -30.45 -15.63
N PHE A 110 -0.35 -29.91 -14.42
CA PHE A 110 0.74 -29.21 -13.76
C PHE A 110 1.16 -29.97 -12.49
N ASP A 111 1.52 -31.26 -12.68
CA ASP A 111 2.28 -32.06 -11.73
C ASP A 111 3.77 -32.00 -12.12
N ASP A 112 4.65 -32.79 -11.48
CA ASP A 112 6.11 -32.76 -11.67
C ASP A 112 6.59 -32.81 -13.14
N SER A 113 5.71 -33.13 -14.08
CA SER A 113 5.98 -33.13 -15.51
C SER A 113 4.80 -32.55 -16.29
N THR A 114 5.01 -31.42 -16.97
CA THR A 114 3.97 -30.81 -17.82
C THR A 114 3.71 -31.69 -19.04
N HIS A 115 2.64 -32.48 -19.01
CA HIS A 115 2.22 -33.32 -20.13
C HIS A 115 0.85 -32.89 -20.64
N THR A 116 0.72 -32.77 -21.95
CA THR A 116 -0.56 -32.59 -22.62
C THR A 116 -1.13 -33.97 -22.97
N ASN A 117 -2.26 -34.32 -22.36
CA ASN A 117 -2.91 -35.59 -22.59
C ASN A 117 -4.23 -35.39 -23.37
N ARG A 118 -4.54 -36.35 -24.25
CA ARG A 118 -5.86 -36.42 -24.89
C ARG A 118 -6.73 -37.37 -24.10
N LEU A 119 -7.82 -36.84 -23.53
CA LEU A 119 -8.74 -37.58 -22.70
C LEU A 119 -10.17 -37.46 -23.23
N SER A 120 -10.98 -38.48 -23.01
CA SER A 120 -12.42 -38.45 -23.34
C SER A 120 -13.16 -37.56 -22.33
N MET A 121 -14.06 -36.70 -22.81
CA MET A 121 -14.91 -35.87 -21.98
C MET A 121 -15.82 -36.67 -21.07
N SER A 122 -16.36 -37.80 -21.59
CA SER A 122 -17.21 -38.69 -20.84
C SER A 122 -16.51 -39.35 -19.64
N ALA A 123 -15.20 -39.65 -19.78
CA ALA A 123 -14.38 -40.18 -18.70
C ALA A 123 -13.92 -39.10 -17.71
N MET A 124 -13.70 -37.88 -18.16
CA MET A 124 -13.14 -36.81 -17.35
C MET A 124 -14.22 -36.09 -16.52
N LEU A 125 -15.44 -35.92 -17.06
CA LEU A 125 -16.52 -35.17 -16.39
C LEU A 125 -16.85 -35.65 -14.98
N PRO A 126 -16.94 -36.95 -14.69
CA PRO A 126 -17.16 -37.44 -13.34
C PRO A 126 -16.01 -37.23 -12.36
N ALA A 127 -14.79 -37.04 -12.89
CA ALA A 127 -13.59 -36.84 -12.12
C ALA A 127 -13.34 -35.36 -11.79
N ILE A 128 -14.07 -34.41 -12.42
CA ILE A 128 -13.91 -32.98 -12.20
C ILE A 128 -14.67 -32.54 -10.94
N ARG A 129 -13.95 -31.92 -10.03
CA ARG A 129 -14.48 -31.32 -8.79
C ARG A 129 -14.92 -29.87 -9.01
N HIS A 130 -14.04 -29.04 -9.61
CA HIS A 130 -14.30 -27.64 -9.90
C HIS A 130 -13.89 -27.27 -11.32
N VAL A 131 -14.65 -26.39 -11.96
CA VAL A 131 -14.34 -25.79 -13.25
C VAL A 131 -14.19 -24.28 -13.06
N ILE A 132 -13.06 -23.74 -13.52
CA ILE A 132 -12.75 -22.33 -13.36
C ILE A 132 -12.53 -21.70 -14.74
N ALA A 133 -13.37 -20.74 -15.07
CA ALA A 133 -13.19 -19.92 -16.24
C ALA A 133 -12.31 -18.71 -15.92
N LEU A 134 -11.22 -18.58 -16.63
CA LEU A 134 -10.30 -17.43 -16.57
C LEU A 134 -10.44 -16.60 -17.84
N ARG A 135 -10.45 -15.28 -17.71
CA ARG A 135 -10.51 -14.36 -18.85
C ARG A 135 -9.56 -13.20 -18.63
N PRO A 136 -8.98 -12.64 -19.71
CA PRO A 136 -8.12 -11.47 -19.57
C PRO A 136 -8.87 -10.30 -18.97
N LEU A 137 -8.26 -9.65 -18.02
CA LEU A 137 -8.81 -8.49 -17.33
C LEU A 137 -9.00 -7.29 -18.25
N ALA A 138 -8.14 -7.14 -19.28
CA ALA A 138 -8.23 -6.08 -20.27
C ALA A 138 -9.47 -6.18 -21.17
N ALA A 139 -10.08 -7.38 -21.30
CA ALA A 139 -11.29 -7.59 -22.07
C ALA A 139 -12.58 -7.23 -21.30
N LEU A 140 -12.52 -7.22 -19.98
CA LEU A 140 -13.60 -6.80 -19.09
C LEU A 140 -13.10 -5.57 -18.33
N LYS A 141 -13.67 -4.40 -18.56
CA LYS A 141 -13.47 -3.20 -17.73
C LYS A 141 -13.92 -3.48 -16.30
N ASP A 142 -13.17 -4.32 -15.57
CA ASP A 142 -13.38 -4.49 -14.14
C ASP A 142 -12.68 -3.34 -13.42
N SER A 143 -13.49 -2.40 -12.94
CA SER A 143 -13.04 -1.22 -12.19
C SER A 143 -12.11 -1.54 -11.01
N ARG A 144 -12.02 -2.81 -10.58
CA ARG A 144 -11.18 -3.26 -9.48
C ARG A 144 -9.70 -3.35 -9.85
N VAL A 145 -9.41 -3.67 -11.09
CA VAL A 145 -8.02 -3.86 -11.56
C VAL A 145 -7.51 -2.64 -12.28
N ASP A 146 -8.38 -1.96 -13.03
CA ASP A 146 -8.06 -0.63 -13.53
C ASP A 146 -7.59 0.30 -12.40
N ALA A 147 -8.06 0.07 -11.18
CA ALA A 147 -7.62 0.84 -10.02
C ALA A 147 -6.12 0.67 -9.69
N TYR A 148 -5.51 -0.51 -9.90
CA TYR A 148 -4.08 -0.73 -9.61
C TYR A 148 -3.14 -0.33 -10.75
N ILE A 149 -3.60 -0.40 -12.00
CA ILE A 149 -2.81 -0.15 -13.21
C ILE A 149 -3.09 1.25 -13.77
N SER A 150 -4.25 1.85 -13.40
CA SER A 150 -4.64 3.14 -13.94
C SER A 150 -3.71 4.26 -13.50
N LYS A 151 -3.37 5.15 -14.44
CA LYS A 151 -2.72 6.44 -14.15
C LYS A 151 -3.47 7.15 -13.03
N TYR A 152 -2.75 7.91 -12.23
CA TYR A 152 -3.33 8.74 -11.18
C TYR A 152 -4.54 9.54 -11.69
N ARG A 153 -5.63 9.52 -10.92
CA ARG A 153 -6.84 10.33 -11.17
C ARG A 153 -7.17 11.10 -9.91
N PRO A 154 -7.47 12.41 -10.00
CA PRO A 154 -7.76 13.23 -8.82
C PRO A 154 -8.95 12.77 -7.98
N ASP A 155 -9.85 11.98 -8.58
CA ASP A 155 -11.07 11.45 -7.97
C ASP A 155 -10.94 10.00 -7.42
N TRP A 156 -9.70 9.47 -7.34
CA TRP A 156 -9.43 8.10 -6.91
C TRP A 156 -10.03 7.76 -5.54
N LEU A 157 -9.91 8.68 -4.57
CA LEU A 157 -10.43 8.50 -3.21
C LEU A 157 -11.96 8.41 -3.22
N TYR A 158 -12.63 9.33 -3.92
CA TYR A 158 -14.08 9.33 -4.04
C TYR A 158 -14.60 8.04 -4.66
N ARG A 159 -13.97 7.56 -5.73
CA ARG A 159 -14.33 6.30 -6.40
C ARG A 159 -14.14 5.08 -5.51
N LEU A 160 -13.12 5.07 -4.64
CA LEU A 160 -12.91 3.97 -3.70
C LEU A 160 -13.95 3.94 -2.59
N VAL A 161 -14.28 5.10 -2.03
CA VAL A 161 -15.25 5.25 -0.93
C VAL A 161 -16.69 5.04 -1.43
N MET A 162 -17.06 5.67 -2.54
CA MET A 162 -18.41 5.65 -3.10
C MET A 162 -18.63 4.53 -4.14
N ARG A 163 -17.80 3.52 -4.15
CA ARG A 163 -17.89 2.42 -5.12
C ARG A 163 -19.21 1.67 -5.08
N ASP A 164 -19.74 1.40 -3.89
CA ASP A 164 -20.96 0.65 -3.66
C ASP A 164 -22.03 1.59 -3.08
N LEU A 165 -22.92 2.12 -3.90
CA LEU A 165 -23.97 3.06 -3.46
C LEU A 165 -25.16 2.37 -2.77
N ARG A 166 -25.40 1.07 -3.03
CA ARG A 166 -26.54 0.33 -2.48
C ARG A 166 -26.63 0.37 -0.94
N PRO A 167 -25.56 0.14 -0.16
CA PRO A 167 -25.64 0.23 1.29
C PRO A 167 -25.97 1.64 1.79
N TYR A 168 -25.51 2.69 1.09
CA TYR A 168 -25.84 4.07 1.44
C TYR A 168 -27.33 4.38 1.25
N SER A 169 -28.01 3.72 0.28
CA SER A 169 -29.46 3.86 0.12
C SER A 169 -30.23 3.28 1.30
N TRP A 170 -29.78 2.17 1.88
CA TRP A 170 -30.35 1.64 3.13
C TRP A 170 -30.11 2.55 4.33
N VAL A 171 -28.95 3.17 4.42
CA VAL A 171 -28.67 4.18 5.47
C VAL A 171 -29.59 5.39 5.33
N MET A 172 -29.81 5.87 4.09
CA MET A 172 -30.73 6.97 3.79
C MET A 172 -32.18 6.61 4.15
N LEU A 173 -32.62 5.40 3.82
CA LEU A 173 -33.94 4.88 4.17
C LEU A 173 -34.12 4.79 5.69
N ALA A 174 -33.13 4.22 6.40
CA ALA A 174 -33.14 4.20 7.85
C ALA A 174 -33.19 5.60 8.45
N ALA A 175 -32.43 6.54 7.92
CA ALA A 175 -32.46 7.95 8.34
C ALA A 175 -33.84 8.58 8.12
N LEU A 176 -34.52 8.30 7.01
CA LEU A 176 -35.87 8.75 6.76
C LEU A 176 -36.83 8.27 7.87
N PHE A 177 -36.84 6.96 8.14
CA PHE A 177 -37.71 6.42 9.19
C PHE A 177 -37.35 6.96 10.58
N ILE A 178 -36.08 7.10 10.93
CA ILE A 178 -35.64 7.71 12.18
C ILE A 178 -36.16 9.12 12.32
N ASN A 179 -36.06 9.95 11.26
CA ASN A 179 -36.51 11.33 11.28
C ASN A 179 -38.04 11.45 11.34
N VAL A 180 -38.76 10.58 10.62
CA VAL A 180 -40.23 10.52 10.70
C VAL A 180 -40.70 10.09 12.09
N LEU A 181 -40.13 8.99 12.64
CA LEU A 181 -40.47 8.52 14.00
C LEU A 181 -40.14 9.58 15.05
N SER A 182 -39.14 10.40 14.82
CA SER A 182 -38.75 11.46 15.71
C SER A 182 -39.80 12.58 15.83
N LEU A 183 -40.67 12.76 14.82
CA LEU A 183 -41.80 13.70 14.87
C LEU A 183 -42.86 13.26 15.86
N SER A 184 -42.94 11.99 16.24
CA SER A 184 -43.93 11.47 17.19
C SER A 184 -43.91 12.22 18.52
N GLY A 185 -42.71 12.55 19.06
CA GLY A 185 -42.58 13.30 20.29
C GLY A 185 -43.07 14.77 20.18
N ILE A 186 -42.91 15.37 19.00
CA ILE A 186 -43.36 16.73 18.71
C ILE A 186 -44.88 16.75 18.60
N VAL A 187 -45.45 15.81 17.85
CA VAL A 187 -46.91 15.66 17.69
C VAL A 187 -47.56 15.32 19.05
N PHE A 188 -46.91 14.44 19.83
CA PHE A 188 -47.35 14.15 21.19
C PHE A 188 -47.46 15.42 22.04
N SER A 189 -46.39 16.23 22.10
CA SER A 189 -46.43 17.49 22.88
C SER A 189 -47.53 18.41 22.39
N MET A 190 -47.69 18.58 21.05
CA MET A 190 -48.78 19.38 20.49
C MET A 190 -50.13 18.90 20.93
N GLN A 191 -50.43 17.61 20.83
CA GLN A 191 -51.73 17.05 21.22
C GLN A 191 -51.99 17.13 22.74
N VAL A 192 -50.94 16.99 23.58
CA VAL A 192 -51.07 17.15 25.03
C VAL A 192 -51.48 18.57 25.38
N TYR A 193 -50.81 19.58 24.80
CA TYR A 193 -51.15 21.01 25.12
C TYR A 193 -52.47 21.44 24.52
N ASP A 194 -52.87 20.96 23.33
CA ASP A 194 -54.07 21.42 22.67
C ASP A 194 -55.33 20.63 23.03
N ARG A 195 -55.22 19.36 23.42
CA ARG A 195 -56.38 18.49 23.68
C ARG A 195 -56.39 17.86 25.04
N VAL A 196 -55.29 17.26 25.51
CA VAL A 196 -55.27 16.49 26.76
C VAL A 196 -55.45 17.40 27.96
N ILE A 197 -54.69 18.49 28.04
CA ILE A 197 -54.73 19.43 29.18
C ILE A 197 -56.07 20.18 29.23
N PRO A 198 -56.57 20.77 28.15
CA PRO A 198 -57.84 21.48 28.21
C PRO A 198 -59.04 20.56 28.48
N ALA A 199 -59.04 19.33 27.90
CA ALA A 199 -60.14 18.38 28.08
C ALA A 199 -59.97 17.48 29.35
N GLN A 200 -58.88 17.58 30.10
CA GLN A 200 -58.54 16.75 31.28
C GLN A 200 -58.64 15.22 30.99
N SER A 201 -58.30 14.79 29.74
CA SER A 201 -58.52 13.42 29.28
C SER A 201 -57.32 12.52 29.55
N TYR A 202 -57.29 11.81 30.69
CA TYR A 202 -56.29 10.83 31.04
C TYR A 202 -56.23 9.63 30.07
N PRO A 203 -57.36 9.06 29.55
CA PRO A 203 -57.30 7.96 28.60
C PRO A 203 -56.54 8.32 27.33
N THR A 204 -56.76 9.53 26.78
CA THR A 204 -56.04 10.03 25.61
C THR A 204 -54.54 10.20 25.89
N LEU A 205 -54.16 10.66 27.08
CA LEU A 205 -52.77 10.76 27.51
C LEU A 205 -52.06 9.42 27.47
N TYR A 206 -52.68 8.37 28.06
CA TYR A 206 -52.08 7.04 28.09
C TYR A 206 -51.87 6.43 26.67
N VAL A 207 -52.85 6.58 25.78
CA VAL A 207 -52.73 6.11 24.40
C VAL A 207 -51.60 6.83 23.64
N LEU A 208 -51.52 8.16 23.76
CA LEU A 208 -50.46 8.94 23.12
C LEU A 208 -49.09 8.60 23.69
N THR A 209 -48.99 8.41 25.02
CA THR A 209 -47.72 8.01 25.68
C THR A 209 -47.24 6.66 25.20
N ILE A 210 -48.12 5.66 25.12
CA ILE A 210 -47.76 4.35 24.58
C ILE A 210 -47.27 4.46 23.12
N GLY A 211 -47.96 5.24 22.29
CA GLY A 211 -47.56 5.49 20.90
C GLY A 211 -46.15 6.09 20.78
N VAL A 212 -45.84 7.09 21.60
CA VAL A 212 -44.49 7.71 21.60
C VAL A 212 -43.43 6.77 22.12
N LEU A 213 -43.73 5.97 23.14
CA LEU A 213 -42.80 4.97 23.66
C LEU A 213 -42.45 3.95 22.58
N ILE A 214 -43.45 3.42 21.87
CA ILE A 214 -43.22 2.49 20.73
C ILE A 214 -42.40 3.15 19.65
N ALA A 215 -42.74 4.35 19.20
CA ALA A 215 -42.01 5.09 18.17
C ALA A 215 -40.56 5.37 18.61
N THR A 216 -40.34 5.71 19.86
CA THR A 216 -38.98 5.95 20.39
C THR A 216 -38.16 4.68 20.45
N LEU A 217 -38.77 3.56 20.85
CA LEU A 217 -38.10 2.22 20.82
C LEU A 217 -37.69 1.80 19.42
N PHE A 218 -38.60 1.89 18.46
CA PHE A 218 -38.28 1.61 17.04
C PHE A 218 -37.20 2.57 16.51
N GLY A 219 -37.30 3.85 16.85
CA GLY A 219 -36.27 4.85 16.49
C GLY A 219 -34.91 4.53 17.10
N PHE A 220 -34.87 3.98 18.32
CA PHE A 220 -33.62 3.51 18.94
C PHE A 220 -33.02 2.34 18.17
N VAL A 221 -33.80 1.30 17.89
CA VAL A 221 -33.35 0.11 17.14
C VAL A 221 -32.80 0.51 15.76
N LEU A 222 -33.52 1.38 15.05
CA LEU A 222 -33.08 1.87 13.74
C LEU A 222 -31.78 2.70 13.81
N ARG A 223 -31.58 3.51 14.85
CA ARG A 223 -30.33 4.25 15.06
C ARG A 223 -29.16 3.31 15.31
N VAL A 224 -29.32 2.27 16.12
CA VAL A 224 -28.28 1.26 16.36
C VAL A 224 -27.97 0.51 15.07
N ALA A 225 -28.98 0.07 14.34
CA ALA A 225 -28.81 -0.63 13.07
C ALA A 225 -28.10 0.25 12.03
N ARG A 226 -28.50 1.54 11.91
CA ARG A 226 -27.86 2.52 11.03
C ARG A 226 -26.37 2.70 11.39
N GLY A 227 -26.07 2.86 12.69
CA GLY A 227 -24.71 2.97 13.20
C GLY A 227 -23.85 1.78 12.79
N HIS A 228 -24.36 0.57 13.02
CA HIS A 228 -23.64 -0.66 12.65
C HIS A 228 -23.36 -0.77 11.13
N ILE A 229 -24.34 -0.42 10.29
CA ILE A 229 -24.14 -0.40 8.82
C ILE A 229 -23.07 0.62 8.44
N MET A 230 -23.09 1.81 9.06
CA MET A 230 -22.08 2.85 8.80
C MET A 230 -20.68 2.41 9.20
N ASP A 231 -20.53 1.75 10.35
CA ASP A 231 -19.24 1.22 10.80
C ASP A 231 -18.70 0.14 9.86
N LEU A 232 -19.57 -0.75 9.38
CA LEU A 232 -19.18 -1.75 8.37
C LEU A 232 -18.74 -1.13 7.05
N LEU A 233 -19.43 -0.08 6.59
CA LEU A 233 -19.06 0.67 5.38
C LEU A 233 -17.72 1.39 5.58
N GLY A 234 -17.55 2.04 6.73
CA GLY A 234 -16.30 2.66 7.13
C GLY A 234 -15.13 1.69 7.09
N LYS A 235 -15.27 0.54 7.75
CA LYS A 235 -14.25 -0.52 7.75
C LYS A 235 -13.89 -0.99 6.33
N ARG A 236 -14.88 -1.21 5.46
CA ARG A 236 -14.64 -1.63 4.08
C ARG A 236 -13.90 -0.57 3.27
N SER A 237 -14.27 0.70 3.45
CA SER A 237 -13.61 1.83 2.79
C SER A 237 -12.18 2.01 3.27
N ASP A 238 -11.94 1.90 4.57
CA ASP A 238 -10.62 1.97 5.20
C ASP A 238 -9.67 0.89 4.63
N LEU A 239 -10.11 -0.36 4.62
CA LEU A 239 -9.31 -1.46 4.07
C LEU A 239 -8.95 -1.24 2.61
N ARG A 240 -9.88 -0.72 1.78
CA ARG A 240 -9.64 -0.44 0.35
C ARG A 240 -8.67 0.72 0.15
N VAL A 241 -8.81 1.79 0.93
CA VAL A 241 -7.94 2.96 0.83
C VAL A 241 -6.53 2.63 1.31
N SER A 242 -6.42 1.95 2.45
CA SER A 242 -5.14 1.49 3.00
C SER A 242 -4.40 0.55 2.03
N ASP A 243 -5.09 -0.49 1.52
CA ASP A 243 -4.54 -1.42 0.53
C ASP A 243 -4.06 -0.68 -0.73
N ARG A 244 -4.84 0.28 -1.22
CA ARG A 244 -4.48 1.05 -2.42
C ARG A 244 -3.25 1.93 -2.22
N VAL A 245 -3.18 2.68 -1.11
CA VAL A 245 -2.09 3.62 -0.87
C VAL A 245 -0.81 2.89 -0.46
N PHE A 246 -0.92 1.93 0.48
CA PHE A 246 0.24 1.16 0.92
C PHE A 246 0.76 0.25 -0.20
N GLY A 247 -0.14 -0.39 -0.95
CA GLY A 247 0.23 -1.18 -2.12
C GLY A 247 0.91 -0.35 -3.21
N HIS A 248 0.49 0.91 -3.43
CA HIS A 248 1.17 1.85 -4.32
C HIS A 248 2.56 2.23 -3.79
N ALA A 249 2.66 2.55 -2.51
CA ALA A 249 3.93 2.91 -1.85
C ALA A 249 4.98 1.80 -1.96
N LEU A 250 4.58 0.53 -1.79
CA LEU A 250 5.48 -0.63 -1.94
C LEU A 250 5.95 -0.88 -3.39
N ARG A 251 5.24 -0.34 -4.37
CA ARG A 251 5.52 -0.53 -5.80
C ARG A 251 6.14 0.70 -6.46
N LEU A 252 6.53 1.71 -5.69
CA LEU A 252 7.21 2.89 -6.23
C LEU A 252 8.52 2.50 -6.91
N ARG A 253 8.84 3.16 -8.02
CA ARG A 253 10.17 3.05 -8.62
C ARG A 253 11.23 3.51 -7.63
N HIS A 254 12.37 2.87 -7.61
CA HIS A 254 13.45 3.21 -6.69
C HIS A 254 13.90 4.67 -6.80
N SER A 255 13.96 5.22 -8.00
CA SER A 255 14.27 6.61 -8.29
C SER A 255 13.21 7.61 -7.79
N ALA A 256 11.98 7.16 -7.56
CA ALA A 256 10.87 7.98 -7.10
C ALA A 256 10.66 7.95 -5.58
N ILE A 257 11.43 7.15 -4.85
CA ILE A 257 11.33 7.06 -3.39
C ILE A 257 11.73 8.42 -2.78
N PRO A 258 10.90 9.04 -1.93
CA PRO A 258 11.22 10.32 -1.30
C PRO A 258 12.50 10.25 -0.45
N ARG A 259 13.32 11.31 -0.51
CA ARG A 259 14.61 11.38 0.22
C ARG A 259 14.42 11.36 1.74
N SER A 260 13.34 11.95 2.24
CA SER A 260 13.02 11.98 3.68
C SER A 260 12.05 10.87 4.06
N THR A 261 12.56 9.86 4.75
CA THR A 261 11.76 8.76 5.31
C THR A 261 10.71 9.28 6.29
N GLY A 262 11.06 10.25 7.14
CA GLY A 262 10.14 10.82 8.11
C GLY A 262 8.97 11.58 7.46
N SER A 263 9.23 12.34 6.39
CA SER A 263 8.18 13.01 5.61
C SER A 263 7.27 12.00 4.93
N PHE A 264 7.82 10.93 4.35
CA PHE A 264 7.06 9.88 3.70
C PHE A 264 6.15 9.12 4.69
N ILE A 265 6.67 8.77 5.86
CA ILE A 265 5.88 8.16 6.95
C ILE A 265 4.77 9.11 7.39
N SER A 266 5.06 10.40 7.53
CA SER A 266 4.04 11.40 7.92
C SER A 266 2.90 11.48 6.90
N GLN A 267 3.23 11.49 5.60
CA GLN A 267 2.22 11.49 4.55
C GLN A 267 1.36 10.22 4.56
N LEU A 268 1.96 9.04 4.80
CA LEU A 268 1.19 7.80 4.95
C LEU A 268 0.27 7.81 6.18
N ARG A 269 0.66 8.47 7.27
CA ARG A 269 -0.21 8.64 8.45
C ARG A 269 -1.45 9.50 8.19
N GLU A 270 -1.47 10.31 7.15
CA GLU A 270 -2.66 11.07 6.75
C GLU A 270 -3.82 10.15 6.33
N LEU A 271 -3.55 8.86 6.03
CA LEU A 271 -4.57 7.83 5.88
C LEU A 271 -5.48 7.72 7.11
N GLU A 272 -4.94 7.89 8.32
CA GLU A 272 -5.72 7.82 9.55
C GLU A 272 -6.73 8.96 9.64
N GLN A 273 -6.36 10.17 9.19
CA GLN A 273 -7.27 11.31 9.14
C GLN A 273 -8.41 11.10 8.14
N ILE A 274 -8.08 10.54 6.97
CA ILE A 274 -9.09 10.18 5.96
C ILE A 274 -10.02 9.10 6.50
N ARG A 275 -9.48 8.07 7.16
CA ARG A 275 -10.26 7.02 7.81
C ARG A 275 -11.25 7.60 8.82
N GLU A 276 -10.78 8.45 9.72
CA GLU A 276 -11.62 9.08 10.75
C GLU A 276 -12.77 9.88 10.12
N MET A 277 -12.52 10.60 9.04
CA MET A 277 -13.55 11.35 8.31
C MET A 277 -14.57 10.45 7.62
N VAL A 278 -14.15 9.31 7.05
CA VAL A 278 -15.04 8.38 6.34
C VAL A 278 -15.88 7.54 7.31
N THR A 279 -15.35 7.22 8.48
CA THR A 279 -16.06 6.41 9.51
C THR A 279 -16.84 7.23 10.51
N SER A 280 -16.62 8.54 10.58
CA SER A 280 -17.11 9.42 11.63
C SER A 280 -18.55 9.89 11.43
N SER A 281 -19.05 10.59 12.45
CA SER A 281 -20.31 11.36 12.46
C SER A 281 -20.51 12.29 11.24
N THR A 282 -19.45 12.57 10.47
CA THR A 282 -19.47 13.43 9.28
C THR A 282 -20.42 12.89 8.21
N ILE A 283 -20.31 11.60 7.89
CA ILE A 283 -21.23 10.99 6.88
C ILE A 283 -22.65 10.96 7.44
N SER A 284 -22.84 10.67 8.74
CA SER A 284 -24.16 10.71 9.37
C SER A 284 -24.79 12.10 9.24
N THR A 285 -24.01 13.17 9.48
CA THR A 285 -24.50 14.55 9.35
C THR A 285 -24.90 14.87 7.89
N ILE A 286 -24.10 14.45 6.91
CA ILE A 286 -24.42 14.66 5.48
C ILE A 286 -25.70 13.91 5.09
N VAL A 287 -25.89 12.69 5.60
CA VAL A 287 -27.10 11.88 5.37
C VAL A 287 -28.33 12.51 6.00
N ASP A 288 -28.19 13.15 7.16
CA ASP A 288 -29.32 13.80 7.86
C ASP A 288 -29.67 15.19 7.29
N LEU A 289 -28.78 15.82 6.52
CA LEU A 289 -28.99 17.16 5.95
C LEU A 289 -30.25 17.31 5.06
N PRO A 290 -30.58 16.36 4.14
CA PRO A 290 -31.78 16.46 3.30
C PRO A 290 -33.09 16.50 4.12
N PHE A 291 -33.10 15.92 5.32
CA PHE A 291 -34.29 15.91 6.18
C PHE A 291 -34.61 17.26 6.80
N PHE A 292 -33.70 18.23 6.73
CA PHE A 292 -34.02 19.62 7.01
C PHE A 292 -35.22 20.12 6.18
N ILE A 293 -35.25 19.79 4.90
CA ILE A 293 -36.37 20.17 4.02
C ILE A 293 -37.66 19.51 4.47
N LEU A 294 -37.63 18.21 4.85
CA LEU A 294 -38.79 17.51 5.40
C LEU A 294 -39.33 18.24 6.63
N PHE A 295 -38.47 18.63 7.56
CA PHE A 295 -38.89 19.34 8.77
C PHE A 295 -39.44 20.75 8.45
N VAL A 296 -38.89 21.47 7.45
CA VAL A 296 -39.47 22.75 6.99
C VAL A 296 -40.91 22.56 6.48
N ILE A 297 -41.14 21.49 5.70
CA ILE A 297 -42.47 21.16 5.18
C ILE A 297 -43.44 20.89 6.34
N VAL A 298 -43.02 20.07 7.33
CA VAL A 298 -43.84 19.78 8.52
C VAL A 298 -44.12 21.03 9.33
N LEU A 299 -43.11 21.89 9.48
CA LEU A 299 -43.30 23.18 10.20
C LEU A 299 -44.27 24.09 9.48
N ALA A 300 -44.22 24.14 8.12
CA ALA A 300 -45.16 24.93 7.31
C ALA A 300 -46.60 24.42 7.40
N ILE A 301 -46.79 23.12 7.65
CA ILE A 301 -48.14 22.54 7.87
C ILE A 301 -48.65 22.87 9.29
N ILE A 302 -47.78 22.82 10.34
CA ILE A 302 -48.19 23.04 11.72
C ILE A 302 -48.37 24.53 12.03
N ALA A 303 -47.42 25.36 11.61
CA ALA A 303 -47.38 26.79 11.87
C ALA A 303 -46.80 27.59 10.69
N PRO A 304 -47.58 27.81 9.63
CA PRO A 304 -47.11 28.43 8.37
C PRO A 304 -46.49 29.82 8.63
N GLN A 305 -47.02 30.58 9.57
CA GLN A 305 -46.53 31.93 9.91
C GLN A 305 -45.13 31.92 10.53
N LEU A 306 -44.69 30.80 11.13
CA LEU A 306 -43.40 30.63 11.80
C LEU A 306 -42.36 29.88 10.93
N ALA A 307 -42.81 29.31 9.77
CA ALA A 307 -42.00 28.40 8.95
C ALA A 307 -40.75 29.05 8.36
N TRP A 308 -40.70 30.36 8.18
CA TRP A 308 -39.58 31.10 7.61
C TRP A 308 -38.39 31.26 8.57
N ILE A 309 -38.63 31.19 9.92
CA ILE A 309 -37.63 31.48 10.94
C ILE A 309 -36.46 30.50 10.86
N ALA A 310 -36.74 29.21 10.72
CA ALA A 310 -35.70 28.18 10.71
C ALA A 310 -34.82 28.20 9.45
N PRO A 311 -35.33 28.35 8.21
CA PRO A 311 -34.52 28.53 7.01
C PRO A 311 -33.62 29.77 7.07
N VAL A 312 -34.14 30.92 7.53
CA VAL A 312 -33.34 32.15 7.71
C VAL A 312 -32.21 31.93 8.72
N ALA A 313 -32.52 31.33 9.84
CA ALA A 313 -31.53 31.03 10.86
C ALA A 313 -30.47 30.03 10.37
N ALA A 314 -30.85 29.03 9.59
CA ALA A 314 -29.91 28.10 8.99
C ALA A 314 -28.90 28.81 8.06
N VAL A 315 -29.34 29.75 7.24
CA VAL A 315 -28.46 30.58 6.42
C VAL A 315 -27.51 31.41 7.26
N ILE A 316 -28.03 32.12 8.27
CA ILE A 316 -27.23 32.95 9.18
C ILE A 316 -26.17 32.10 9.93
N MET A 317 -26.52 30.88 10.29
CA MET A 317 -25.64 29.96 10.99
C MET A 317 -24.50 29.42 10.12
N VAL A 318 -24.80 29.03 8.89
CA VAL A 318 -23.82 28.40 7.98
C VAL A 318 -22.92 29.44 7.31
N LEU A 319 -23.40 30.67 7.11
CA LEU A 319 -22.70 31.73 6.40
C LEU A 319 -21.28 32.02 6.94
N PRO A 320 -21.03 32.18 8.25
CA PRO A 320 -19.67 32.38 8.76
C PRO A 320 -18.74 31.19 8.44
N GLY A 321 -19.26 29.96 8.54
CA GLY A 321 -18.52 28.75 8.17
C GLY A 321 -18.06 28.74 6.72
N LEU A 322 -18.90 29.22 5.78
CA LEU A 322 -18.54 29.34 4.37
C LEU A 322 -17.55 30.48 4.12
N LEU A 323 -17.72 31.63 4.76
CA LEU A 323 -16.81 32.78 4.62
C LEU A 323 -15.40 32.48 5.12
N LEU A 324 -15.28 31.69 6.19
CA LEU A 324 -13.99 31.34 6.80
C LEU A 324 -13.27 30.16 6.12
N GLN A 325 -13.85 29.56 5.06
CA GLN A 325 -13.27 28.39 4.40
C GLN A 325 -11.81 28.63 3.93
N LYS A 326 -11.51 29.81 3.36
CA LYS A 326 -10.14 30.12 2.90
C LYS A 326 -9.15 30.13 4.06
N LYS A 327 -9.51 30.76 5.19
CA LYS A 327 -8.68 30.81 6.38
C LYS A 327 -8.49 29.44 7.04
N LEU A 328 -9.55 28.64 7.08
CA LEU A 328 -9.48 27.26 7.57
C LEU A 328 -8.60 26.38 6.67
N ALA A 329 -8.67 26.55 5.35
CA ALA A 329 -7.81 25.83 4.40
C ALA A 329 -6.33 26.17 4.59
N GLU A 330 -6.01 27.44 4.78
CA GLU A 330 -4.64 27.92 5.00
C GLU A 330 -4.05 27.35 6.30
N LEU A 331 -4.82 27.44 7.39
CA LEU A 331 -4.43 26.85 8.68
C LEU A 331 -4.29 25.32 8.62
N ALA A 332 -5.18 24.63 7.89
CA ALA A 332 -5.08 23.18 7.73
C ALA A 332 -3.80 22.77 6.98
N LYS A 333 -3.45 23.48 5.90
CA LYS A 333 -2.20 23.26 5.15
C LYS A 333 -0.96 23.54 6.00
N GLN A 334 -0.97 24.66 6.74
CA GLN A 334 0.11 25.01 7.64
C GLN A 334 0.29 23.94 8.72
N SER A 335 -0.78 23.53 9.39
CA SER A 335 -0.76 22.50 10.43
C SER A 335 -0.25 21.13 9.88
N ALA A 336 -0.65 20.73 8.67
CA ALA A 336 -0.16 19.51 8.03
C ALA A 336 1.35 19.60 7.75
N HIS A 337 1.83 20.72 7.20
CA HIS A 337 3.25 20.95 6.93
C HIS A 337 4.10 20.91 8.21
N GLU A 338 3.69 21.61 9.25
CA GLU A 338 4.38 21.66 10.55
C GLU A 338 4.39 20.29 11.23
N SER A 339 3.28 19.54 11.15
CA SER A 339 3.20 18.16 11.64
C SER A 339 4.17 17.25 10.91
N THR A 340 4.32 17.43 9.60
CA THR A 340 5.27 16.66 8.79
C THR A 340 6.72 16.91 9.22
N LEU A 341 7.10 18.17 9.43
CA LEU A 341 8.44 18.53 9.91
C LEU A 341 8.72 17.98 11.32
N ARG A 342 7.76 18.11 12.23
CA ARG A 342 7.86 17.54 13.58
C ARG A 342 8.07 16.02 13.54
N ASN A 343 7.29 15.32 12.74
CA ASN A 343 7.39 13.86 12.59
C ASN A 343 8.71 13.45 11.94
N ALA A 344 9.25 14.25 11.02
CA ALA A 344 10.56 14.01 10.41
C ALA A 344 11.67 14.05 11.48
N VAL A 345 11.67 15.06 12.35
CA VAL A 345 12.63 15.17 13.47
C VAL A 345 12.48 14.01 14.44
N LEU A 346 11.24 13.58 14.74
CA LEU A 346 11.00 12.42 15.61
C LEU A 346 11.65 11.15 15.05
N VAL A 347 11.38 10.86 13.78
CA VAL A 347 11.92 9.66 13.10
C VAL A 347 13.45 9.71 13.05
N GLU A 348 14.02 10.85 12.68
CA GLU A 348 15.47 11.08 12.64
C GLU A 348 16.10 10.89 14.02
N SER A 349 15.50 11.48 15.06
CA SER A 349 16.02 11.39 16.44
C SER A 349 15.97 9.97 16.97
N VAL A 350 14.89 9.21 16.68
CA VAL A 350 14.77 7.82 17.13
C VAL A 350 15.75 6.91 16.39
N GLN A 351 15.95 7.13 15.08
CA GLN A 351 16.92 6.35 14.29
C GLN A 351 18.37 6.64 14.68
N GLY A 352 18.67 7.87 15.05
CA GLY A 352 20.02 8.32 15.46
C GLY A 352 20.22 8.41 16.97
N LEU A 353 19.39 7.76 17.80
CA LEU A 353 19.40 7.93 19.26
C LEU A 353 20.76 7.58 19.91
N GLU A 354 21.43 6.55 19.40
CA GLU A 354 22.75 6.14 19.87
C GLU A 354 23.80 7.23 19.59
N ASP A 355 23.83 7.75 18.38
CA ASP A 355 24.74 8.84 17.97
C ASP A 355 24.46 10.12 18.76
N ILE A 356 23.18 10.47 18.97
CA ILE A 356 22.77 11.63 19.77
C ILE A 356 23.34 11.54 21.17
N LYS A 357 23.26 10.35 21.81
CA LYS A 357 23.78 10.12 23.15
C LYS A 357 25.32 10.16 23.20
N LEU A 358 25.97 9.51 22.25
CA LEU A 358 27.42 9.47 22.17
C LEU A 358 28.03 10.87 21.94
N MET A 359 27.32 11.73 21.20
CA MET A 359 27.74 13.11 20.91
C MET A 359 27.26 14.13 21.94
N GLN A 360 26.51 13.69 22.99
CA GLN A 360 25.88 14.58 23.99
C GLN A 360 25.02 15.68 23.34
N ALA A 361 24.32 15.33 22.26
CA ALA A 361 23.55 16.27 21.44
C ALA A 361 22.07 16.35 21.86
N GLU A 362 21.65 15.74 22.98
CA GLU A 362 20.27 15.65 23.44
C GLU A 362 19.61 17.03 23.52
N ASN A 363 20.33 18.02 24.06
CA ASN A 363 19.79 19.37 24.22
C ASN A 363 19.47 20.05 22.87
N ARG A 364 20.28 19.80 21.84
CA ARG A 364 20.04 20.32 20.48
C ARG A 364 18.75 19.77 19.90
N PHE A 365 18.59 18.44 19.94
CA PHE A 365 17.38 17.79 19.43
C PHE A 365 16.14 18.12 20.25
N LEU A 366 16.29 18.22 21.59
CA LEU A 366 15.20 18.67 22.47
C LEU A 366 14.74 20.10 22.15
N GLN A 367 15.67 21.03 21.95
CA GLN A 367 15.33 22.42 21.55
C GLN A 367 14.64 22.45 20.19
N GLN A 368 15.12 21.70 19.21
CA GLN A 368 14.51 21.60 17.90
C GLN A 368 13.10 21.00 17.99
N TRP A 369 12.92 19.93 18.76
CA TRP A 369 11.63 19.34 19.03
C TRP A 369 10.66 20.31 19.70
N ASN A 370 11.11 21.01 20.76
CA ASN A 370 10.30 21.98 21.48
C ASN A 370 9.87 23.15 20.57
N SER A 371 10.75 23.61 19.69
CA SER A 371 10.42 24.63 18.69
C SER A 371 9.29 24.17 17.76
N TYR A 372 9.37 22.95 17.22
CA TYR A 372 8.30 22.42 16.36
C TYR A 372 7.00 22.14 17.13
N ILE A 373 7.09 21.70 18.39
CA ILE A 373 5.90 21.54 19.25
C ILE A 373 5.23 22.88 19.49
N GLN A 374 5.99 23.93 19.81
CA GLN A 374 5.42 25.25 20.01
C GLN A 374 4.68 25.76 18.78
N ILE A 375 5.32 25.69 17.60
CA ILE A 375 4.71 26.11 16.33
C ILE A 375 3.44 25.28 16.03
N THR A 376 3.52 23.95 16.19
CA THR A 376 2.37 23.06 15.96
C THR A 376 1.24 23.32 16.96
N ALA A 377 1.57 23.63 18.23
CA ALA A 377 0.58 23.96 19.24
C ALA A 377 -0.13 25.29 18.95
N GLU A 378 0.60 26.32 18.51
CA GLU A 378 0.01 27.61 18.14
C GLU A 378 -0.92 27.50 16.93
N SER A 379 -0.51 26.78 15.86
CA SER A 379 -1.36 26.58 14.70
C SER A 379 -2.59 25.71 15.04
N GLY A 380 -2.40 24.70 15.89
CA GLY A 380 -3.48 23.86 16.42
C GLY A 380 -4.46 24.64 17.28
N LEU A 381 -3.98 25.54 18.14
CA LEU A 381 -4.83 26.42 18.94
C LEU A 381 -5.68 27.35 18.06
N ARG A 382 -5.08 28.01 17.05
CA ARG A 382 -5.81 28.88 16.11
C ARG A 382 -6.89 28.12 15.34
N THR A 383 -6.58 26.90 14.88
CA THR A 383 -7.57 26.06 14.20
C THR A 383 -8.71 25.65 15.12
N ARG A 384 -8.39 25.27 16.36
CA ARG A 384 -9.37 24.87 17.38
C ARG A 384 -10.23 26.05 17.80
N GLU A 385 -9.65 27.23 18.00
CA GLU A 385 -10.37 28.45 18.35
C GLU A 385 -11.40 28.81 17.27
N LEU A 386 -11.01 28.85 15.99
CA LEU A 386 -11.94 29.11 14.89
C LEU A 386 -13.06 28.07 14.83
N THR A 387 -12.72 26.79 14.98
CA THR A 387 -13.71 25.71 14.92
C THR A 387 -14.67 25.80 16.12
N GLN A 388 -14.14 26.05 17.33
CA GLN A 388 -14.95 26.19 18.52
C GLN A 388 -15.88 27.42 18.46
N ASN A 389 -15.39 28.55 17.92
CA ASN A 389 -16.20 29.74 17.71
C ASN A 389 -17.33 29.48 16.71
N LEU A 390 -17.10 28.73 15.64
CA LEU A 390 -18.15 28.32 14.69
C LEU A 390 -19.20 27.39 15.34
N ILE A 391 -18.76 26.44 16.17
CA ILE A 391 -19.68 25.55 16.90
C ILE A 391 -20.50 26.36 17.93
N SER A 392 -19.85 27.22 18.70
CA SER A 392 -20.51 28.07 19.68
C SER A 392 -21.50 29.03 19.02
N TRP A 393 -21.16 29.62 17.87
CA TRP A 393 -22.07 30.40 17.04
C TRP A 393 -23.31 29.58 16.65
N GLY A 394 -23.13 28.35 16.18
CA GLY A 394 -24.24 27.45 15.83
C GLY A 394 -25.16 27.16 17.01
N MET A 395 -24.62 26.89 18.20
CA MET A 395 -25.41 26.69 19.44
C MET A 395 -26.16 27.94 19.83
N THR A 396 -25.52 29.11 19.70
CA THR A 396 -26.17 30.41 20.00
C THR A 396 -27.35 30.67 19.07
N ILE A 397 -27.17 30.48 17.78
CA ILE A 397 -28.27 30.62 16.80
C ILE A 397 -29.40 29.63 17.10
N GLN A 398 -29.10 28.39 17.47
CA GLN A 398 -30.11 27.39 17.85
C GLN A 398 -30.96 27.89 19.07
N SER A 399 -30.30 28.45 20.05
CA SER A 399 -31.00 29.01 21.23
C SER A 399 -31.87 30.25 20.87
N LEU A 400 -31.34 31.11 19.99
CA LEU A 400 -32.06 32.27 19.48
C LEU A 400 -33.29 31.88 18.64
N VAL A 401 -33.20 30.79 17.85
CA VAL A 401 -34.34 30.28 17.09
C VAL A 401 -35.44 29.78 18.01
N TYR A 402 -35.09 29.05 19.06
CA TYR A 402 -36.07 28.61 20.05
C TYR A 402 -36.81 29.83 20.67
N ALA A 403 -36.04 30.81 21.14
CA ALA A 403 -36.63 32.04 21.71
C ALA A 403 -37.44 32.83 20.66
N GLY A 404 -36.91 32.97 19.44
CA GLY A 404 -37.57 33.70 18.35
C GLY A 404 -38.92 33.09 17.97
N VAL A 405 -39.00 31.75 17.86
CA VAL A 405 -40.28 31.08 17.60
C VAL A 405 -41.31 31.36 18.69
N ILE A 406 -40.89 31.39 19.96
CA ILE A 406 -41.78 31.69 21.06
C ILE A 406 -42.21 33.18 21.04
N VAL A 407 -41.26 34.11 20.87
CA VAL A 407 -41.53 35.56 20.84
C VAL A 407 -42.46 35.93 19.68
N VAL A 408 -42.30 35.36 18.49
CA VAL A 408 -43.18 35.62 17.37
C VAL A 408 -44.51 34.85 17.47
N GLY A 409 -44.47 33.63 18.04
CA GLY A 409 -45.63 32.76 18.14
C GLY A 409 -46.61 33.14 19.27
N ALA A 410 -46.08 33.67 20.41
CA ALA A 410 -46.93 34.01 21.56
C ALA A 410 -48.02 35.04 21.25
N PRO A 411 -47.77 36.17 20.58
CA PRO A 411 -48.82 37.08 20.16
C PRO A 411 -49.91 36.42 19.27
N MET A 412 -49.46 35.51 18.38
CA MET A 412 -50.37 34.79 17.46
C MET A 412 -51.30 33.81 18.20
N VAL A 413 -50.86 33.28 19.35
CA VAL A 413 -51.71 32.49 20.26
C VAL A 413 -52.69 33.39 20.99
N ILE A 414 -52.25 34.56 21.47
CA ILE A 414 -53.13 35.55 22.12
C ILE A 414 -54.22 36.01 21.15
N ASP A 415 -53.87 36.25 19.90
CA ASP A 415 -54.82 36.66 18.83
C ASP A 415 -55.68 35.49 18.31
N GLY A 416 -55.50 34.26 18.80
CA GLY A 416 -56.27 33.08 18.42
C GLY A 416 -55.96 32.52 17.02
N THR A 417 -54.90 32.97 16.36
CA THR A 417 -54.51 32.51 15.02
C THR A 417 -53.68 31.20 15.04
N LEU A 418 -53.04 30.90 16.19
CA LEU A 418 -52.32 29.66 16.46
C LEU A 418 -52.76 29.07 17.77
N THR A 419 -52.56 27.73 17.94
CA THR A 419 -52.77 27.06 19.25
C THR A 419 -51.49 27.06 20.08
N THR A 420 -51.61 26.93 21.40
CA THR A 420 -50.47 26.82 22.30
C THR A 420 -49.61 25.62 21.94
N GLY A 421 -50.23 24.48 21.64
CA GLY A 421 -49.51 23.27 21.21
C GLY A 421 -48.77 23.42 19.90
N SER A 422 -49.31 24.21 18.95
CA SER A 422 -48.62 24.47 17.67
C SER A 422 -47.36 25.31 17.85
N VAL A 423 -47.33 26.28 18.78
CA VAL A 423 -46.12 27.08 19.07
C VAL A 423 -45.07 26.22 19.82
N VAL A 424 -45.49 25.38 20.76
CA VAL A 424 -44.61 24.43 21.43
C VAL A 424 -44.01 23.46 20.42
N ALA A 425 -44.83 22.86 19.55
CA ALA A 425 -44.39 21.96 18.53
C ALA A 425 -43.43 22.64 17.53
N ALA A 426 -43.75 23.89 17.12
CA ALA A 426 -42.90 24.67 16.21
C ALA A 426 -41.54 24.99 16.85
N SER A 427 -41.48 25.32 18.15
CA SER A 427 -40.21 25.60 18.87
C SER A 427 -39.34 24.34 18.97
N MET A 428 -39.94 23.20 19.30
CA MET A 428 -39.23 21.90 19.35
C MET A 428 -38.73 21.47 17.95
N LEU A 429 -39.57 21.63 16.94
CA LEU A 429 -39.24 21.27 15.55
C LEU A 429 -38.14 22.16 15.00
N ALA A 430 -38.22 23.48 15.20
CA ALA A 430 -37.22 24.44 14.75
C ALA A 430 -35.87 24.18 15.42
N SER A 431 -35.83 23.92 16.70
CA SER A 431 -34.59 23.55 17.41
C SER A 431 -33.98 22.26 16.88
N ARG A 432 -34.80 21.26 16.57
CA ARG A 432 -34.36 19.97 16.02
C ARG A 432 -33.86 20.06 14.62
N MET A 433 -34.45 20.90 13.77
CA MET A 433 -34.00 21.16 12.39
C MET A 433 -32.61 21.78 12.33
N ILE A 434 -32.33 22.68 13.28
CA ILE A 434 -31.12 23.49 13.29
C ILE A 434 -29.92 22.69 13.84
N ALA A 435 -30.15 21.70 14.69
CA ALA A 435 -29.06 20.89 15.26
C ALA A 435 -28.12 20.25 14.19
N PRO A 436 -28.58 19.61 13.11
CA PRO A 436 -27.71 19.15 12.03
C PRO A 436 -26.94 20.27 11.32
N MET A 437 -27.52 21.48 11.24
CA MET A 437 -26.83 22.63 10.65
C MET A 437 -25.69 23.13 11.52
N ALA A 438 -25.82 23.06 12.85
CA ALA A 438 -24.72 23.38 13.78
C ALA A 438 -23.55 22.39 13.63
N THR A 439 -23.86 21.10 13.50
CA THR A 439 -22.81 20.09 13.23
C THR A 439 -22.15 20.26 11.87
N LEU A 440 -22.88 20.75 10.86
CA LEU A 440 -22.34 21.05 9.53
C LEU A 440 -21.20 22.06 9.58
N CYS A 441 -21.26 23.07 10.47
CA CYS A 441 -20.14 24.02 10.69
C CYS A 441 -18.85 23.30 11.10
N GLY A 442 -18.93 22.30 11.95
CA GLY A 442 -17.81 21.44 12.34
C GLY A 442 -17.31 20.56 11.18
N VAL A 443 -18.24 20.04 10.38
CA VAL A 443 -17.91 19.25 9.17
C VAL A 443 -17.18 20.11 8.14
N LEU A 444 -17.59 21.36 7.94
CA LEU A 444 -16.92 22.30 7.01
C LEU A 444 -15.47 22.58 7.44
N ALA A 445 -15.20 22.68 8.74
CA ALA A 445 -13.84 22.83 9.25
C ALA A 445 -13.00 21.56 8.99
N ARG A 446 -13.52 20.38 9.30
CA ARG A 446 -12.85 19.09 9.05
C ARG A 446 -12.65 18.79 7.57
N TRP A 447 -13.53 19.29 6.71
CA TRP A 447 -13.42 19.16 5.25
C TRP A 447 -12.11 19.74 4.71
N GLN A 448 -11.66 20.87 5.25
CA GLN A 448 -10.38 21.47 4.84
C GLN A 448 -9.19 20.63 5.31
N GLN A 449 -9.27 20.02 6.49
CA GLN A 449 -8.25 19.07 6.96
C GLN A 449 -8.20 17.82 6.08
N LEU A 450 -9.36 17.27 5.71
CA LEU A 450 -9.44 16.15 4.76
C LEU A 450 -8.82 16.50 3.40
N LYS A 451 -9.08 17.72 2.91
CA LYS A 451 -8.52 18.17 1.63
C LYS A 451 -6.99 18.27 1.70
N ALA A 452 -6.45 18.79 2.79
CA ALA A 452 -5.00 18.86 3.01
C ALA A 452 -4.38 17.46 3.12
N ALA A 453 -5.00 16.54 3.87
CA ALA A 453 -4.56 15.15 3.97
C ALA A 453 -4.62 14.43 2.61
N LYS A 454 -5.68 14.65 1.83
CA LYS A 454 -5.78 14.12 0.46
C LYS A 454 -4.67 14.67 -0.43
N GLU A 455 -4.34 15.96 -0.37
CA GLU A 455 -3.23 16.55 -1.14
C GLU A 455 -1.89 15.89 -0.78
N GLY A 456 -1.66 15.57 0.51
CA GLY A 456 -0.48 14.81 0.97
C GLY A 456 -0.42 13.40 0.38
N LEU A 457 -1.54 12.67 0.39
CA LEU A 457 -1.62 11.33 -0.23
C LEU A 457 -1.54 11.40 -1.76
N ASP A 458 -2.12 12.42 -2.38
CA ASP A 458 -2.05 12.63 -3.82
C ASP A 458 -0.60 12.78 -4.30
N SER A 459 0.26 13.42 -3.50
CA SER A 459 1.68 13.53 -3.81
C SER A 459 2.37 12.15 -3.88
N ILE A 460 1.99 11.19 -3.03
CA ILE A 460 2.47 9.81 -3.09
C ILE A 460 1.88 9.08 -4.29
N MET A 461 0.57 9.21 -4.50
CA MET A 461 -0.15 8.51 -5.57
C MET A 461 0.23 8.97 -6.99
N GLN A 462 0.83 10.15 -7.12
CA GLN A 462 1.37 10.69 -8.37
C GLN A 462 2.75 10.14 -8.70
N LEU A 463 3.48 9.61 -7.71
CA LEU A 463 4.80 9.04 -7.95
C LEU A 463 4.70 7.82 -8.88
N PRO A 464 5.63 7.66 -9.82
CA PRO A 464 5.60 6.55 -10.76
C PRO A 464 5.86 5.21 -10.06
N THR A 465 5.06 4.21 -10.40
CA THR A 465 5.26 2.83 -9.97
C THR A 465 5.96 2.01 -11.03
N GLU A 466 6.53 0.87 -10.63
CA GLU A 466 7.24 -0.03 -11.54
C GLU A 466 6.35 -0.60 -12.65
N ASN A 467 5.04 -0.78 -12.37
CA ASN A 467 4.07 -1.40 -13.28
C ASN A 467 3.35 -0.40 -14.20
N GLN A 468 3.62 0.91 -14.10
CA GLN A 468 2.97 1.96 -14.91
C GLN A 468 3.68 2.21 -16.25
N ARG A 469 4.27 1.21 -16.87
CA ARG A 469 4.83 1.36 -18.22
C ARG A 469 3.72 1.30 -19.26
N GLU A 470 3.80 2.14 -20.28
CA GLU A 470 2.83 2.15 -21.40
C GLU A 470 3.01 0.93 -22.32
N GLU A 471 4.19 0.32 -22.30
CA GLU A 471 4.56 -0.86 -23.10
C GLU A 471 4.51 -2.13 -22.26
N THR A 472 4.07 -3.21 -22.86
CA THR A 472 4.12 -4.54 -22.25
C THR A 472 5.57 -4.95 -22.01
N PRO A 473 5.99 -5.27 -20.77
CA PRO A 473 7.36 -5.65 -20.51
C PRO A 473 7.73 -6.96 -21.24
N ILE A 474 8.98 -7.01 -21.69
CA ILE A 474 9.54 -8.21 -22.30
C ILE A 474 9.81 -9.21 -21.18
N ARG A 475 9.34 -10.45 -21.36
CA ARG A 475 9.56 -11.52 -20.40
C ARG A 475 10.70 -12.41 -20.84
N GLN A 476 11.51 -12.77 -19.87
CA GLN A 476 12.62 -13.66 -20.05
C GLN A 476 12.84 -14.49 -18.77
N ASP A 477 12.40 -15.74 -18.80
CA ASP A 477 12.45 -16.61 -17.62
C ASP A 477 13.87 -16.86 -17.11
N VAL A 478 14.85 -16.96 -18.00
CA VAL A 478 16.25 -17.19 -17.66
C VAL A 478 17.11 -16.07 -18.25
N LEU A 479 17.78 -15.34 -17.37
CA LEU A 479 18.79 -14.35 -17.73
C LEU A 479 20.16 -14.90 -17.38
N ARG A 480 21.11 -14.81 -18.34
CA ARG A 480 22.47 -15.37 -18.21
C ARG A 480 23.50 -14.35 -17.73
N GLY A 481 23.22 -13.05 -17.90
CA GLY A 481 24.05 -11.98 -17.37
C GLY A 481 25.07 -11.41 -18.36
N HIS A 482 24.74 -11.39 -19.65
CA HIS A 482 25.49 -10.59 -20.62
C HIS A 482 25.03 -9.13 -20.55
N TYR A 483 25.83 -8.27 -19.96
CA TYR A 483 25.57 -6.83 -19.86
C TYR A 483 26.32 -6.06 -20.93
N LEU A 484 25.62 -5.14 -21.61
CA LEU A 484 26.20 -4.20 -22.56
C LEU A 484 25.72 -2.77 -22.25
N PHE A 485 26.67 -1.91 -21.93
CA PHE A 485 26.46 -0.47 -21.76
C PHE A 485 26.97 0.26 -23.00
N GLU A 486 26.14 1.12 -23.59
CA GLU A 486 26.51 1.99 -24.72
C GLU A 486 26.08 3.43 -24.42
N GLN A 487 27.07 4.29 -24.21
CA GLN A 487 26.88 5.71 -23.83
C GLN A 487 25.88 5.92 -22.66
N ALA A 488 25.81 4.92 -21.76
CA ALA A 488 24.83 4.88 -20.69
C ALA A 488 25.08 5.93 -19.61
N GLN A 489 24.05 6.68 -19.27
CA GLN A 489 24.07 7.74 -18.27
C GLN A 489 22.97 7.53 -17.25
N PHE A 490 23.32 7.74 -15.97
CA PHE A 490 22.39 7.54 -14.85
C PHE A 490 22.43 8.72 -13.89
N ARG A 491 21.28 9.04 -13.29
CA ARG A 491 21.14 10.00 -12.17
C ARG A 491 20.25 9.41 -11.09
N TYR A 492 20.44 9.86 -9.85
CA TYR A 492 19.58 9.45 -8.75
C TYR A 492 18.18 10.03 -8.87
N HIS A 493 18.06 11.29 -9.27
CA HIS A 493 16.78 11.96 -9.49
C HIS A 493 16.80 12.71 -10.82
N PRO A 494 15.66 12.82 -11.49
CA PRO A 494 15.55 13.55 -12.77
C PRO A 494 16.00 15.01 -12.69
N GLU A 495 15.84 15.63 -11.51
CA GLU A 495 16.20 17.05 -11.27
C GLU A 495 17.68 17.26 -10.93
N ASP A 496 18.45 16.19 -10.69
CA ASP A 496 19.86 16.32 -10.34
C ASP A 496 20.67 16.84 -11.54
N PRO A 497 21.42 17.93 -11.38
CA PRO A 497 22.21 18.51 -12.49
C PRO A 497 23.43 17.65 -12.85
N ARG A 498 23.90 16.81 -11.93
CA ARG A 498 25.08 15.95 -12.11
C ARG A 498 24.67 14.52 -12.44
N MET A 499 25.35 13.94 -13.43
CA MET A 499 25.24 12.50 -13.67
C MET A 499 26.00 11.74 -12.59
N ALA A 500 25.34 10.74 -12.00
CA ALA A 500 25.95 9.86 -11.01
C ALA A 500 26.90 8.83 -11.66
N LEU A 501 26.59 8.43 -12.91
CA LEU A 501 27.39 7.47 -13.65
C LEU A 501 27.31 7.75 -15.16
N ARG A 502 28.48 7.67 -15.84
CA ARG A 502 28.61 7.78 -17.29
C ARG A 502 29.53 6.69 -17.80
N ILE A 503 29.01 5.80 -18.61
CA ILE A 503 29.78 4.68 -19.18
C ILE A 503 29.66 4.76 -20.69
N ASN A 504 30.77 4.99 -21.37
CA ASN A 504 30.81 5.09 -22.82
C ASN A 504 30.57 3.70 -23.46
N ARG A 505 31.33 2.70 -22.99
CA ARG A 505 31.15 1.31 -23.38
C ARG A 505 31.68 0.40 -22.28
N LEU A 506 30.87 -0.56 -21.87
CA LEU A 506 31.27 -1.66 -20.98
C LEU A 506 30.46 -2.88 -21.39
N GLU A 507 31.17 -3.96 -21.65
CA GLU A 507 30.58 -5.27 -21.98
C GLU A 507 31.07 -6.28 -20.97
N ILE A 508 30.13 -6.98 -20.32
CA ILE A 508 30.40 -8.10 -19.39
C ILE A 508 29.68 -9.32 -19.94
N LYS A 509 30.44 -10.38 -20.24
CA LYS A 509 29.89 -11.59 -20.81
C LYS A 509 29.20 -12.46 -19.77
N ALA A 510 28.23 -13.27 -20.21
CA ALA A 510 27.59 -14.26 -19.34
C ALA A 510 28.63 -15.22 -18.74
N GLY A 511 28.55 -15.49 -17.43
CA GLY A 511 29.49 -16.33 -16.71
C GLY A 511 30.81 -15.66 -16.32
N GLU A 512 31.03 -14.40 -16.73
CA GLU A 512 32.25 -13.66 -16.39
C GLU A 512 32.23 -13.21 -14.92
N LYS A 513 33.41 -13.18 -14.29
CA LYS A 513 33.61 -12.78 -12.90
C LYS A 513 34.43 -11.51 -12.87
N VAL A 514 33.80 -10.39 -12.50
CA VAL A 514 34.34 -9.03 -12.61
C VAL A 514 34.35 -8.32 -11.27
N ALA A 515 35.47 -7.70 -10.90
CA ALA A 515 35.52 -6.79 -9.76
C ALA A 515 35.42 -5.33 -10.23
N ILE A 516 34.63 -4.53 -9.50
CA ILE A 516 34.55 -3.08 -9.67
C ILE A 516 35.39 -2.43 -8.57
N LEU A 517 36.45 -1.74 -8.95
CA LEU A 517 37.35 -1.03 -8.05
C LEU A 517 37.15 0.49 -8.21
N GLY A 518 37.51 1.24 -7.18
CA GLY A 518 37.47 2.71 -7.20
C GLY A 518 37.41 3.29 -5.78
N ARG A 519 37.76 4.55 -5.64
CA ARG A 519 37.65 5.27 -4.35
C ARG A 519 36.19 5.37 -3.89
N ASN A 520 35.99 5.70 -2.61
CA ASN A 520 34.65 6.02 -2.11
C ASN A 520 34.04 7.17 -2.93
N GLY A 521 32.79 7.01 -3.35
CA GLY A 521 32.11 7.97 -4.25
C GLY A 521 32.42 7.81 -5.74
N ALA A 522 33.24 6.82 -6.15
CA ALA A 522 33.57 6.59 -7.57
C ALA A 522 32.40 6.10 -8.43
N GLY A 523 31.27 5.69 -7.83
CA GLY A 523 30.09 5.20 -8.55
C GLY A 523 29.94 3.65 -8.60
N LYS A 524 30.67 2.90 -7.74
CA LYS A 524 30.61 1.43 -7.70
C LYS A 524 29.21 0.91 -7.39
N SER A 525 28.63 1.34 -6.27
CA SER A 525 27.26 0.98 -5.84
C SER A 525 26.22 1.41 -6.85
N THR A 526 26.43 2.58 -7.48
CA THR A 526 25.55 3.10 -8.53
C THR A 526 25.56 2.21 -9.78
N LEU A 527 26.74 1.69 -10.18
CA LEU A 527 26.83 0.76 -11.29
C LEU A 527 26.10 -0.56 -10.98
N LEU A 528 26.33 -1.15 -9.80
CA LEU A 528 25.62 -2.36 -9.38
C LEU A 528 24.10 -2.15 -9.33
N GLN A 529 23.66 -1.01 -8.81
CA GLN A 529 22.25 -0.66 -8.73
C GLN A 529 21.63 -0.47 -10.13
N ALA A 530 22.35 0.12 -11.08
CA ALA A 530 21.92 0.24 -12.46
C ALA A 530 21.79 -1.15 -13.12
N MET A 531 22.75 -2.06 -12.89
CA MET A 531 22.71 -3.44 -13.40
C MET A 531 21.55 -4.26 -12.81
N ALA A 532 21.16 -3.98 -11.57
CA ALA A 532 20.00 -4.60 -10.94
C ALA A 532 18.65 -4.00 -11.39
N GLY A 533 18.66 -3.03 -12.31
CA GLY A 533 17.44 -2.33 -12.75
C GLY A 533 16.86 -1.36 -11.72
N GLY A 534 17.65 -0.96 -10.69
CA GLY A 534 17.24 -0.04 -9.63
C GLY A 534 17.41 1.43 -9.97
N MET A 535 17.94 1.78 -11.15
CA MET A 535 18.13 3.17 -11.59
C MET A 535 17.50 3.41 -12.96
N ASP A 536 16.95 4.60 -13.15
CA ASP A 536 16.45 5.01 -14.45
C ASP A 536 17.58 5.49 -15.36
N LEU A 537 17.56 5.03 -16.61
CA LEU A 537 18.51 5.42 -17.65
C LEU A 537 18.17 6.86 -18.10
N ALA A 538 19.12 7.78 -17.97
CA ALA A 538 18.95 9.17 -18.38
C ALA A 538 19.38 9.41 -19.85
N GLY A 539 20.19 8.51 -20.42
CA GLY A 539 20.62 8.55 -21.80
C GLY A 539 21.48 7.34 -22.16
N GLY A 540 21.62 7.04 -23.45
CA GLY A 540 22.31 5.86 -23.93
C GLY A 540 21.49 4.59 -23.81
N GLU A 541 22.15 3.44 -23.75
CA GLU A 541 21.50 2.12 -23.68
C GLU A 541 22.18 1.21 -22.67
N LEU A 542 21.35 0.39 -21.98
CA LEU A 542 21.77 -0.72 -21.14
C LEU A 542 20.99 -1.96 -21.53
N ARG A 543 21.70 -2.96 -22.02
CA ARG A 543 21.14 -4.26 -22.41
C ARG A 543 21.56 -5.35 -21.44
N LEU A 544 20.65 -6.29 -21.20
CA LEU A 544 20.89 -7.54 -20.50
C LEU A 544 20.45 -8.67 -21.43
N ASP A 545 21.38 -9.57 -21.76
CA ASP A 545 21.17 -10.67 -22.74
C ASP A 545 20.59 -10.18 -24.09
N ASN A 546 21.15 -9.08 -24.62
CA ASN A 546 20.73 -8.36 -25.83
C ASN A 546 19.35 -7.70 -25.78
N LEU A 547 18.68 -7.72 -24.65
CA LEU A 547 17.39 -7.05 -24.41
C LEU A 547 17.60 -5.77 -23.62
N SER A 548 16.91 -4.70 -23.96
CA SER A 548 16.98 -3.44 -23.22
C SER A 548 16.46 -3.65 -21.79
N LEU A 549 17.33 -3.45 -20.79
CA LEU A 549 17.00 -3.71 -19.37
C LEU A 549 15.76 -2.91 -18.89
N PRO A 550 15.57 -1.64 -19.27
CA PRO A 550 14.35 -0.92 -18.95
C PRO A 550 13.05 -1.55 -19.46
N HIS A 551 13.08 -2.36 -20.50
CA HIS A 551 11.89 -3.00 -21.09
C HIS A 551 11.66 -4.43 -20.58
N LEU A 552 12.61 -5.00 -19.84
CA LEU A 552 12.43 -6.31 -19.21
C LEU A 552 11.42 -6.25 -18.06
N ASP A 553 10.72 -7.37 -17.81
CA ASP A 553 9.89 -7.52 -16.62
C ASP A 553 10.76 -7.45 -15.36
N VAL A 554 10.45 -6.52 -14.47
CA VAL A 554 11.20 -6.30 -13.22
C VAL A 554 11.21 -7.56 -12.35
N ALA A 555 10.15 -8.36 -12.38
CA ALA A 555 10.08 -9.60 -11.61
C ALA A 555 11.07 -10.64 -12.16
N ASP A 556 11.23 -10.76 -13.48
CA ASP A 556 12.18 -11.67 -14.11
C ASP A 556 13.63 -11.23 -13.85
N VAL A 557 13.90 -9.93 -13.94
CA VAL A 557 15.22 -9.37 -13.57
C VAL A 557 15.53 -9.70 -12.11
N ARG A 558 14.64 -9.40 -11.17
CA ARG A 558 14.86 -9.63 -9.74
C ARG A 558 14.97 -11.11 -9.38
N ARG A 559 14.34 -12.00 -10.12
CA ARG A 559 14.48 -13.45 -9.90
C ARG A 559 15.86 -13.94 -10.28
N ASN A 560 16.37 -13.49 -11.43
CA ASN A 560 17.66 -13.94 -11.97
C ASN A 560 18.86 -13.18 -11.38
N VAL A 561 18.66 -11.95 -10.89
CA VAL A 561 19.71 -11.10 -10.33
C VAL A 561 19.62 -11.10 -8.81
N GLY A 562 20.57 -11.73 -8.15
CA GLY A 562 20.80 -11.59 -6.71
C GLY A 562 21.63 -10.35 -6.46
N PHE A 563 21.06 -9.37 -5.77
CA PHE A 563 21.77 -8.14 -5.44
C PHE A 563 21.87 -7.94 -3.93
N MET A 564 23.09 -7.91 -3.44
CA MET A 564 23.40 -7.52 -2.06
C MET A 564 23.91 -6.09 -2.03
N THR A 565 23.09 -5.20 -1.47
CA THR A 565 23.45 -3.79 -1.28
C THR A 565 24.28 -3.61 -0.01
N GLN A 566 25.11 -2.57 0.04
CA GLN A 566 25.93 -2.23 1.22
C GLN A 566 25.09 -2.02 2.49
N ASN A 567 23.89 -1.43 2.36
CA ASN A 567 22.97 -1.09 3.45
C ASN A 567 21.76 -2.04 3.54
N ALA A 568 21.93 -3.32 3.17
CA ALA A 568 20.85 -4.29 3.30
C ALA A 568 20.42 -4.44 4.78
N ARG A 569 19.10 -4.63 5.01
CA ARG A 569 18.50 -4.66 6.34
C ARG A 569 17.84 -5.99 6.64
N LEU A 570 17.86 -6.35 7.93
CA LEU A 570 17.04 -7.42 8.48
C LEU A 570 15.73 -6.82 8.99
N PHE A 571 14.63 -7.56 8.82
CA PHE A 571 13.29 -7.16 9.24
C PHE A 571 12.95 -7.80 10.58
N TYR A 572 12.06 -7.18 11.34
CA TYR A 572 11.48 -7.79 12.53
C TYR A 572 10.75 -9.08 12.15
N GLY A 573 11.03 -10.16 12.87
CA GLY A 573 10.47 -11.49 12.63
C GLY A 573 11.46 -12.57 13.03
N THR A 574 11.24 -13.81 12.61
CA THR A 574 12.17 -14.91 12.88
C THR A 574 13.37 -14.88 11.92
N LEU A 575 14.43 -15.57 12.28
CA LEU A 575 15.59 -15.77 11.41
C LEU A 575 15.16 -16.48 10.12
N ARG A 576 14.31 -17.50 10.24
CA ARG A 576 13.68 -18.21 9.11
C ARG A 576 13.00 -17.22 8.15
N GLU A 577 12.06 -16.40 8.64
CA GLU A 577 11.34 -15.42 7.83
C GLU A 577 12.30 -14.45 7.14
N ASN A 578 13.38 -14.06 7.81
CA ASN A 578 14.38 -13.18 7.23
C ASN A 578 15.17 -13.84 6.10
N ILE A 579 15.58 -15.11 6.23
CA ILE A 579 16.32 -15.82 5.20
C ILE A 579 15.43 -16.18 4.02
N THR A 580 14.19 -16.64 4.30
CA THR A 580 13.25 -17.10 3.28
C THR A 580 12.42 -15.98 2.64
N LEU A 581 12.71 -14.70 2.91
CA LEU A 581 11.93 -13.55 2.42
C LEU A 581 11.69 -13.57 0.90
N GLY A 582 12.66 -14.03 0.12
CA GLY A 582 12.55 -14.16 -1.34
C GLY A 582 12.20 -15.58 -1.81
N MET A 583 12.15 -16.56 -0.91
CA MET A 583 11.89 -17.97 -1.22
C MET A 583 11.16 -18.67 -0.04
N PRO A 584 9.87 -18.35 0.17
CA PRO A 584 9.13 -18.77 1.37
C PRO A 584 8.91 -20.29 1.49
N ARG A 585 9.24 -21.06 0.45
CA ARG A 585 9.12 -22.54 0.43
C ARG A 585 10.40 -23.27 0.69
N ALA A 586 11.50 -22.57 0.93
CA ALA A 586 12.77 -23.22 1.19
C ALA A 586 12.66 -24.17 2.38
N THR A 587 13.21 -25.36 2.20
CA THR A 587 13.31 -26.38 3.25
C THR A 587 14.39 -26.03 4.25
N ASP A 588 14.31 -26.56 5.46
CA ASP A 588 15.35 -26.36 6.46
C ASP A 588 16.73 -26.81 5.98
N LYS A 589 16.78 -27.86 5.14
CA LYS A 589 18.01 -28.35 4.53
C LYS A 589 18.63 -27.29 3.62
N GLU A 590 17.87 -26.71 2.70
CA GLU A 590 18.34 -25.65 1.80
C GLU A 590 18.78 -24.40 2.60
N ILE A 591 18.05 -24.05 3.66
CA ILE A 591 18.41 -22.95 4.53
C ILE A 591 19.75 -23.22 5.21
N PHE A 592 19.97 -24.41 5.77
CA PHE A 592 21.24 -24.75 6.43
C PHE A 592 22.40 -24.87 5.44
N GLU A 593 22.19 -25.34 4.21
CA GLU A 593 23.21 -25.38 3.17
C GLU A 593 23.74 -23.97 2.85
N VAL A 594 22.86 -22.99 2.66
CA VAL A 594 23.29 -21.61 2.41
C VAL A 594 23.87 -20.93 3.67
N LEU A 595 23.36 -21.25 4.86
CA LEU A 595 23.96 -20.78 6.12
C LEU A 595 25.35 -21.31 6.33
N GLU A 596 25.61 -22.58 5.96
CA GLU A 596 26.95 -23.18 6.02
C GLU A 596 27.87 -22.52 5.01
N MET A 597 27.39 -22.26 3.78
CA MET A 597 28.14 -21.53 2.77
C MET A 597 28.58 -20.14 3.27
N CYS A 598 27.70 -19.44 3.99
CA CYS A 598 27.97 -18.10 4.50
C CYS A 598 28.67 -18.09 5.88
N GLY A 599 29.06 -19.24 6.43
CA GLY A 599 29.69 -19.34 7.73
C GLY A 599 28.76 -19.06 8.92
N ALA A 600 27.45 -19.11 8.70
CA ALA A 600 26.45 -18.75 9.70
C ALA A 600 25.84 -19.97 10.43
N ALA A 601 25.98 -21.19 9.91
CA ALA A 601 25.32 -22.37 10.44
C ALA A 601 25.68 -22.63 11.91
N SER A 602 26.96 -22.50 12.28
CA SER A 602 27.48 -22.79 13.64
C SER A 602 26.87 -21.87 14.70
N PHE A 603 26.70 -20.60 14.42
CA PHE A 603 26.05 -19.67 15.37
C PHE A 603 24.53 -19.85 15.42
N VAL A 604 23.90 -20.13 14.30
CA VAL A 604 22.43 -20.37 14.24
C VAL A 604 22.05 -21.61 15.05
N GLN A 605 22.85 -22.69 14.95
CA GLN A 605 22.65 -23.91 15.77
C GLN A 605 22.79 -23.67 17.28
N LYS A 606 23.57 -22.66 17.67
CA LYS A 606 23.75 -22.29 19.09
C LYS A 606 22.64 -21.37 19.62
N LEU A 607 21.80 -20.82 18.76
CA LEU A 607 20.70 -19.97 19.20
C LEU A 607 19.61 -20.81 19.90
N PRO A 608 18.98 -20.29 20.98
CA PRO A 608 18.04 -21.05 21.81
C PRO A 608 16.85 -21.62 21.03
N LYS A 609 16.48 -21.02 19.88
CA LYS A 609 15.36 -21.42 19.02
C LYS A 609 15.80 -21.72 17.58
N GLY A 610 17.10 -21.81 17.32
CA GLY A 610 17.63 -22.05 15.98
C GLY A 610 17.08 -21.07 14.94
N LEU A 611 16.44 -21.59 13.88
CA LEU A 611 15.85 -20.76 12.81
C LEU A 611 14.64 -19.92 13.27
N ASP A 612 13.97 -20.30 14.35
CA ASP A 612 12.82 -19.56 14.89
C ASP A 612 13.23 -18.51 15.93
N TYR A 613 14.53 -18.21 16.02
CA TYR A 613 15.05 -17.14 16.86
C TYR A 613 14.55 -15.78 16.38
N PRO A 614 13.97 -14.94 17.28
CA PRO A 614 13.45 -13.64 16.91
C PRO A 614 14.58 -12.66 16.59
N ILE A 615 14.51 -12.03 15.43
CA ILE A 615 15.38 -10.96 14.96
C ILE A 615 14.68 -9.63 15.19
N MET A 616 15.37 -8.70 15.85
CA MET A 616 14.90 -7.35 16.05
C MET A 616 15.13 -6.51 14.77
N GLU A 617 14.45 -5.36 14.69
CA GLU A 617 14.61 -4.43 13.56
C GLU A 617 16.11 -4.14 13.28
N ASN A 618 16.46 -4.12 11.99
CA ASN A 618 17.84 -3.95 11.53
C ASN A 618 18.84 -4.98 12.05
N GLY A 619 18.39 -6.07 12.70
CA GLY A 619 19.26 -7.10 13.27
C GLY A 619 19.96 -6.66 14.56
N VAL A 620 19.35 -5.78 15.35
CA VAL A 620 19.85 -5.40 16.69
C VAL A 620 20.03 -6.66 17.54
N GLY A 621 21.19 -6.78 18.18
CA GLY A 621 21.59 -7.97 18.97
C GLY A 621 22.45 -8.97 18.20
N LEU A 622 22.60 -8.82 16.87
CA LEU A 622 23.55 -9.59 16.07
C LEU A 622 24.84 -8.79 15.85
N SER A 623 25.97 -9.48 15.79
CA SER A 623 27.22 -8.86 15.35
C SER A 623 27.14 -8.44 13.87
N GLY A 624 28.01 -7.51 13.45
CA GLY A 624 28.08 -7.08 12.05
C GLY A 624 28.29 -8.24 11.07
N GLY A 625 29.20 -9.17 11.42
CA GLY A 625 29.48 -10.37 10.64
C GLY A 625 28.28 -11.33 10.57
N GLN A 626 27.63 -11.62 11.71
CA GLN A 626 26.42 -12.46 11.75
C GLN A 626 25.31 -11.89 10.87
N ARG A 627 25.06 -10.57 10.97
CA ARG A 627 24.08 -9.89 10.13
C ARG A 627 24.43 -10.02 8.65
N GLN A 628 25.69 -9.81 8.29
CA GLN A 628 26.16 -9.90 6.92
C GLN A 628 26.04 -11.32 6.36
N SER A 629 26.40 -12.34 7.13
CA SER A 629 26.24 -13.75 6.75
C SER A 629 24.77 -14.12 6.51
N ILE A 630 23.82 -13.62 7.33
CA ILE A 630 22.38 -13.85 7.13
C ILE A 630 21.88 -13.16 5.84
N LEU A 631 22.34 -11.94 5.56
CA LEU A 631 21.98 -11.21 4.34
C LEU A 631 22.53 -11.90 3.08
N LEU A 632 23.73 -12.43 3.14
CA LEU A 632 24.31 -13.28 2.08
C LEU A 632 23.49 -14.56 1.89
N ALA A 633 23.16 -15.26 2.97
CA ALA A 633 22.32 -16.46 2.91
C ALA A 633 20.95 -16.18 2.28
N ARG A 634 20.29 -15.07 2.65
CA ARG A 634 19.01 -14.61 2.03
C ARG A 634 19.12 -14.45 0.51
N MET A 635 20.22 -13.88 0.03
CA MET A 635 20.45 -13.65 -1.39
C MET A 635 20.75 -14.97 -2.11
N LEU A 636 21.65 -15.80 -1.57
CA LEU A 636 22.10 -17.06 -2.19
C LEU A 636 21.02 -18.15 -2.19
N LEU A 637 20.11 -18.15 -1.19
CA LEU A 637 18.98 -19.08 -1.13
C LEU A 637 18.09 -19.02 -2.37
N ARG A 638 18.04 -17.86 -3.01
CA ARG A 638 17.24 -17.66 -4.24
C ARG A 638 17.87 -18.26 -5.50
N ASP A 639 19.09 -18.78 -5.37
CA ASP A 639 19.87 -19.40 -6.47
C ASP A 639 19.96 -18.54 -7.75
N PRO A 640 20.38 -17.26 -7.66
CA PRO A 640 20.40 -16.37 -8.81
C PRO A 640 21.47 -16.75 -9.83
N ASN A 641 21.18 -16.56 -11.15
CA ASN A 641 22.15 -16.76 -12.22
C ASN A 641 23.19 -15.62 -12.30
N ILE A 642 22.82 -14.44 -11.84
CA ILE A 642 23.63 -13.21 -11.85
C ILE A 642 23.75 -12.74 -10.40
N VAL A 643 24.97 -12.54 -9.95
CA VAL A 643 25.28 -12.17 -8.56
C VAL A 643 25.97 -10.81 -8.54
N LEU A 644 25.30 -9.83 -7.95
CA LEU A 644 25.82 -8.49 -7.74
C LEU A 644 26.05 -8.27 -6.24
N MET A 645 27.26 -7.93 -5.84
CA MET A 645 27.60 -7.73 -4.44
C MET A 645 28.33 -6.42 -4.20
N ASP A 646 27.88 -5.66 -3.22
CA ASP A 646 28.53 -4.43 -2.79
C ASP A 646 29.15 -4.62 -1.42
N GLU A 647 30.47 -4.67 -1.35
CA GLU A 647 31.30 -4.93 -0.15
C GLU A 647 30.83 -6.16 0.67
N PRO A 648 30.73 -7.37 0.04
CA PRO A 648 30.05 -8.52 0.65
C PRO A 648 30.72 -9.08 1.91
N THR A 649 31.98 -8.77 2.17
CA THR A 649 32.75 -9.31 3.29
C THR A 649 33.24 -8.24 4.28
N ALA A 650 32.74 -6.99 4.15
CA ALA A 650 33.23 -5.84 4.92
C ALA A 650 33.20 -6.05 6.46
N SER A 651 32.22 -6.79 6.97
CA SER A 651 32.02 -7.04 8.40
C SER A 651 32.44 -8.47 8.83
N LEU A 652 32.96 -9.30 7.92
CA LEU A 652 33.42 -10.65 8.23
C LEU A 652 34.86 -10.59 8.77
N ASP A 653 35.16 -11.49 9.71
CA ASP A 653 36.54 -11.77 10.12
C ASP A 653 37.29 -12.52 9.01
N GLU A 654 38.63 -12.50 9.09
CA GLU A 654 39.49 -13.02 8.03
C GLU A 654 39.33 -14.54 7.77
N HIS A 655 39.02 -15.30 8.79
CA HIS A 655 38.81 -16.75 8.67
C HIS A 655 37.49 -17.03 7.97
N THR A 656 36.41 -16.44 8.45
CA THR A 656 35.06 -16.56 7.87
C THR A 656 35.03 -16.02 6.41
N GLU A 657 35.75 -14.93 6.14
CA GLU A 657 35.89 -14.37 4.79
C GLU A 657 36.52 -15.36 3.82
N ARG A 658 37.65 -15.98 4.21
CA ARG A 658 38.33 -16.95 3.33
C ARG A 658 37.49 -18.18 3.07
N GLU A 659 36.85 -18.74 4.08
CA GLU A 659 35.95 -19.88 3.92
C GLU A 659 34.77 -19.54 3.00
N PHE A 660 34.15 -18.37 3.21
CA PHE A 660 33.07 -17.90 2.36
C PHE A 660 33.51 -17.78 0.91
N ILE A 661 34.66 -17.16 0.65
CA ILE A 661 35.19 -16.98 -0.71
C ILE A 661 35.45 -18.33 -1.37
N GLN A 662 36.03 -19.30 -0.68
CA GLN A 662 36.28 -20.62 -1.22
C GLN A 662 34.97 -21.35 -1.58
N ARG A 663 33.99 -21.35 -0.68
CA ARG A 663 32.69 -22.00 -0.88
C ARG A 663 31.89 -21.29 -1.98
N LEU A 664 31.88 -19.95 -1.99
CA LEU A 664 31.25 -19.14 -3.02
C LEU A 664 31.86 -19.40 -4.39
N GLY A 665 33.19 -19.51 -4.49
CA GLY A 665 33.88 -19.82 -5.73
C GLY A 665 33.45 -21.16 -6.35
N ALA A 666 33.27 -22.18 -5.51
CA ALA A 666 32.76 -23.49 -5.94
C ALA A 666 31.27 -23.41 -6.39
N TRP A 667 30.44 -22.66 -5.65
CA TRP A 667 29.01 -22.50 -5.97
C TRP A 667 28.78 -21.67 -7.24
N LEU A 668 29.61 -20.67 -7.52
CA LEU A 668 29.45 -19.76 -8.66
C LEU A 668 29.42 -20.50 -10.01
N GLY A 669 30.23 -21.52 -10.23
CA GLY A 669 30.27 -22.24 -11.48
C GLY A 669 30.30 -21.30 -12.70
N ASN A 670 29.29 -21.44 -13.59
CA ASN A 670 29.10 -20.61 -14.78
C ASN A 670 28.24 -19.35 -14.53
N ARG A 671 27.94 -18.98 -13.30
CA ARG A 671 27.15 -17.78 -12.97
C ARG A 671 27.98 -16.52 -13.18
N THR A 672 27.30 -15.44 -13.58
CA THR A 672 27.93 -14.13 -13.72
C THR A 672 28.09 -13.50 -12.34
N LEU A 673 29.32 -13.10 -11.98
CA LEU A 673 29.62 -12.39 -10.73
C LEU A 673 30.12 -10.98 -11.02
N ILE A 674 29.51 -9.97 -10.39
CA ILE A 674 30.02 -8.61 -10.39
C ILE A 674 30.09 -8.16 -8.94
N VAL A 675 31.30 -7.87 -8.45
CA VAL A 675 31.52 -7.51 -7.06
C VAL A 675 32.25 -6.17 -6.94
N ALA A 676 31.67 -5.23 -6.22
CA ALA A 676 32.34 -4.01 -5.81
C ALA A 676 33.05 -4.29 -4.48
N THR A 677 34.34 -4.12 -4.43
CA THR A 677 35.11 -4.36 -3.20
C THR A 677 36.45 -3.62 -3.22
N HIS A 678 36.99 -3.43 -2.02
CA HIS A 678 38.39 -3.02 -1.83
C HIS A 678 39.22 -4.10 -1.12
N ARG A 679 38.61 -5.26 -0.80
CA ARG A 679 39.27 -6.37 -0.11
C ARG A 679 39.98 -7.31 -1.07
N VAL A 680 41.26 -7.57 -0.78
CA VAL A 680 42.12 -8.41 -1.64
C VAL A 680 41.64 -9.86 -1.73
N PRO A 681 41.16 -10.53 -0.66
CA PRO A 681 40.70 -11.91 -0.75
C PRO A 681 39.55 -12.10 -1.74
N VAL A 682 38.60 -11.15 -1.81
CA VAL A 682 37.47 -11.21 -2.74
C VAL A 682 37.92 -11.19 -4.22
N LEU A 683 39.09 -10.59 -4.49
CA LEU A 683 39.66 -10.56 -5.83
C LEU A 683 40.11 -11.95 -6.31
N GLU A 684 40.21 -12.95 -5.44
CA GLU A 684 40.52 -14.32 -5.84
C GLU A 684 39.41 -14.93 -6.72
N LEU A 685 38.16 -14.48 -6.52
CA LEU A 685 36.99 -14.93 -7.28
C LEU A 685 36.93 -14.38 -8.70
N VAL A 686 37.70 -13.35 -9.05
CA VAL A 686 37.52 -12.60 -10.30
C VAL A 686 38.72 -12.69 -11.21
N GLU A 687 38.48 -12.59 -12.49
CA GLU A 687 39.47 -12.66 -13.56
C GLU A 687 39.74 -11.30 -14.21
N ARG A 688 38.77 -10.37 -14.11
CA ARG A 688 38.79 -9.06 -14.75
C ARG A 688 38.46 -7.97 -13.74
N VAL A 689 39.04 -6.80 -13.94
CA VAL A 689 38.88 -5.65 -13.05
C VAL A 689 38.45 -4.44 -13.87
N VAL A 690 37.40 -3.80 -13.41
CA VAL A 690 36.86 -2.53 -13.91
C VAL A 690 37.12 -1.45 -12.87
N VAL A 691 37.77 -0.35 -13.25
CA VAL A 691 38.08 0.74 -12.33
C VAL A 691 37.21 1.96 -12.67
N LEU A 692 36.48 2.44 -11.66
CA LEU A 692 35.68 3.65 -11.74
C LEU A 692 36.36 4.82 -11.01
N LYS A 693 36.24 6.01 -11.62
CA LYS A 693 36.63 7.28 -11.00
C LYS A 693 35.60 8.35 -11.37
N ASP A 694 35.08 9.04 -10.38
CA ASP A 694 34.15 10.17 -10.55
C ASP A 694 32.95 9.83 -11.48
N GLY A 695 32.40 8.62 -11.34
CA GLY A 695 31.29 8.13 -12.14
C GLY A 695 31.63 7.71 -13.58
N MET A 696 32.91 7.63 -13.93
CA MET A 696 33.38 7.23 -15.26
C MET A 696 34.25 5.98 -15.20
N LEU A 697 34.20 5.19 -16.29
CA LEU A 697 35.07 4.05 -16.50
C LEU A 697 36.48 4.55 -16.90
N VAL A 698 37.48 4.21 -16.10
CA VAL A 698 38.87 4.65 -16.33
C VAL A 698 39.73 3.49 -16.83
N MET A 699 39.50 2.28 -16.35
CA MET A 699 40.27 1.09 -16.74
C MET A 699 39.35 -0.13 -16.80
N ASP A 700 39.61 -0.96 -17.76
CA ASP A 700 38.97 -2.26 -17.96
C ASP A 700 40.07 -3.24 -18.45
N ALA A 701 40.49 -4.13 -17.58
CA ALA A 701 41.64 -4.99 -17.88
C ALA A 701 41.59 -6.33 -17.12
N PRO A 702 42.30 -7.37 -17.59
CA PRO A 702 42.52 -8.56 -16.81
C PRO A 702 43.16 -8.26 -15.46
N LYS A 703 42.78 -9.00 -14.44
CA LYS A 703 43.24 -8.82 -13.03
C LYS A 703 44.75 -8.66 -12.91
N ALA A 704 45.51 -9.52 -13.58
CA ALA A 704 46.97 -9.49 -13.51
C ALA A 704 47.56 -8.16 -13.97
N GLN A 705 47.01 -7.58 -15.04
CA GLN A 705 47.45 -6.30 -15.59
C GLN A 705 47.02 -5.11 -14.69
N ALA A 706 45.81 -5.15 -14.17
CA ALA A 706 45.31 -4.10 -13.29
C ALA A 706 46.11 -3.98 -11.98
N LEU A 707 46.46 -5.12 -11.38
CA LEU A 707 47.26 -5.18 -10.14
C LEU A 707 48.70 -4.72 -10.37
N ASN A 708 49.31 -5.04 -11.51
CA ASN A 708 50.67 -4.59 -11.85
C ASN A 708 50.71 -3.06 -12.05
N ASN A 709 49.74 -2.50 -12.77
CA ASN A 709 49.64 -1.06 -12.98
C ASN A 709 49.47 -0.29 -11.66
N SER A 710 48.70 -0.82 -10.70
CA SER A 710 48.53 -0.19 -9.38
C SER A 710 49.80 -0.24 -8.54
N ARG A 711 50.58 -1.32 -8.62
CA ARG A 711 51.90 -1.42 -7.94
C ARG A 711 52.91 -0.45 -8.54
N MET A 712 52.98 -0.31 -9.86
CA MET A 712 53.87 0.64 -10.51
C MET A 712 53.51 2.10 -10.16
N GLN A 713 52.25 2.44 -10.10
CA GLN A 713 51.81 3.80 -9.70
C GLN A 713 52.10 4.09 -8.24
N GLN A 714 51.98 3.12 -7.34
CA GLN A 714 52.38 3.26 -5.93
C GLN A 714 53.89 3.45 -5.77
N GLN A 715 54.69 2.69 -6.51
CA GLN A 715 56.15 2.84 -6.51
C GLN A 715 56.61 4.20 -7.06
N GLN A 716 55.96 4.69 -8.15
CA GLN A 716 56.28 6.01 -8.69
C GLN A 716 55.87 7.16 -7.75
N GLN A 717 54.75 6.98 -7.00
CA GLN A 717 54.33 7.96 -5.98
C GLN A 717 55.24 7.92 -4.72
N ALA A 718 55.75 6.75 -4.34
CA ALA A 718 56.71 6.62 -3.23
C ALA A 718 58.05 7.24 -3.58
N THR A 719 58.62 6.94 -4.75
CA THR A 719 59.85 7.55 -5.27
C THR A 719 59.71 9.06 -5.48
N GLY A 720 58.55 9.54 -5.98
CA GLY A 720 58.26 10.98 -6.14
C GLY A 720 58.11 11.73 -4.79
N ARG A 721 57.70 11.04 -3.70
CA ARG A 721 57.65 11.61 -2.36
C ARG A 721 59.03 11.63 -1.70
N GLU A 722 59.83 10.59 -1.87
CA GLU A 722 61.24 10.57 -1.42
C GLU A 722 62.03 11.67 -2.09
N TRP A 723 61.89 11.87 -3.39
CA TRP A 723 62.57 12.95 -4.13
C TRP A 723 62.14 14.36 -3.71
N LYS A 724 60.88 14.54 -3.32
CA LYS A 724 60.38 15.84 -2.78
C LYS A 724 60.89 16.09 -1.35
N ASN A 725 61.02 15.05 -0.52
CA ASN A 725 61.51 15.21 0.83
C ASN A 725 63.04 15.43 0.88
N GLU A 726 63.80 14.83 -0.01
CA GLU A 726 65.23 15.10 -0.16
C GLU A 726 65.54 16.51 -0.64
N ASN A 727 64.69 17.07 -1.57
CA ASN A 727 64.84 18.44 -2.04
C ASN A 727 64.24 19.53 -1.11
N GLN A 728 63.53 19.16 -0.05
CA GLN A 728 63.10 20.08 1.00
C GLN A 728 64.00 20.08 2.24
N SER A 729 64.91 19.11 2.33
CA SER A 729 65.90 19.00 3.40
C SER A 729 67.32 19.39 3.00
N ALA A 730 67.55 19.82 1.74
CA ALA A 730 68.75 20.48 1.24
C ALA A 730 68.45 21.98 1.02
#